data_3a737719c727ba36414940d8cc98bd33
#
_entry.id   3a737719c727ba36414940d8cc98bd33
#
_cell.length_a   1.000
_cell.length_b   1.000
_cell.length_c   1.000
_cell.angle_alpha   90.00
_cell.angle_beta   90.00
_cell.angle_gamma   90.00
#
_symmetry.space_group_name_H-M   'P 1'
#
loop_
_entity.id
_entity.type
_entity.pdbx_description
1 polymer ?
#
loop_
_entity_poly.entity_id
_entity_poly.type
_entity_poly.pdbx_seq_one_letter_code
_entity_poly.pdbx_strand_id
1 'polypeptide(L)'
;MLRRLAFLTSCLALSIAAPAAAWADAAPFDLTGPALEVTVTHGVATLPISQVPNLSAGDQLEIKADLPAGQSVHYLLVAAFLRGATNPPPMSWFHKAETWNHKAGADVLKATVPDGAQQVIVFLAPQTGGDFATLAGAVRGRPGAFVRASQDLNQASLDRSRLDAYLAAIHKGDIGDPDRLKTVTPLLARSLSIKLNEECFEKMANLQAACLTQGQDALVLNDGHSASIVQSLTSGSSADLAFQLSATPHADFGLYSPYIAAVMDIAKIMDSFRTAKYAYIPALATADGDHLALLLNTAPSFHDQLSVLVTALPAIEPPQAPPLAPVDAKAVYCAQRPGLVLPVEGAPLAYSTDYAHAMGLRLKTKAGETLDLPVRADAEAGGFVVDAKGFDPARFDDQTDAVLHGQWGFTAFDGPSFQLQSSHAEAWRVAAGDEQALVVGRDDVVRLEGREAACVESVTLRAPSGDGGALDWSAAQADQLDVTVPLAGAGPGAVTLLVKQYGMAEPQAVPLKSYAEAGRLQSFTLHAGDTAGELSGARLDQVTGLTLAGVQFKPGVMTSARGGDELTLDMADPKGVEKLTAGQIGTAKVTLADGRTQSLKVTVAGPSPSVALIGKSVQPGAPSDSIAIRLTGPDELRQGAVITFSLRALQPTRFSGDEAIEVAAAGGGASARLTEQSGLTLEDAQVAVATLDTAKAFNGSAFGPLRYRVVTDDGGGDWQPLATLVRLPTLRELKCDQGPERPCELSGSNLFLIDSVASDPSFGRAIKPPEGFPGYALQVPHPTGGRLYIRLRDDPGVVNEAVIPAGRELSRR
;
A
#
# COMPACT_ATOMS: atom_id res chain seq x y z
N MET A 1 -58.52 -6.89 65.81
CA MET A 1 -59.76 -7.32 65.11
C MET A 1 -59.53 -7.45 63.68
N LEU A 2 -59.86 -8.62 63.15
CA LEU A 2 -60.11 -9.01 61.75
C LEU A 2 -59.08 -8.61 60.63
N ARG A 3 -58.27 -9.56 60.15
CA ARG A 3 -58.49 -10.54 59.10
C ARG A 3 -59.05 -9.96 57.80
N ARG A 4 -58.27 -9.98 56.73
CA ARG A 4 -58.61 -10.65 55.47
C ARG A 4 -57.38 -10.84 54.56
N LEU A 5 -57.20 -12.09 54.17
CA LEU A 5 -56.33 -12.61 53.09
C LEU A 5 -56.67 -12.00 51.74
N ALA A 6 -55.71 -11.75 50.96
CA ALA A 6 -55.84 -11.67 49.48
C ALA A 6 -54.70 -12.47 48.81
N PHE A 7 -55.09 -13.44 48.06
CA PHE A 7 -54.24 -14.34 47.25
C PHE A 7 -53.46 -13.55 46.19
N LEU A 8 -52.15 -13.70 46.20
CA LEU A 8 -51.27 -13.32 45.05
C LEU A 8 -51.00 -14.57 44.20
N THR A 9 -51.63 -14.65 43.07
CA THR A 9 -51.27 -15.56 41.96
C THR A 9 -49.97 -15.14 41.32
N SER A 10 -48.91 -15.90 41.57
CA SER A 10 -47.59 -15.74 40.95
C SER A 10 -47.63 -16.37 39.57
N CYS A 11 -47.71 -15.56 38.51
CA CYS A 11 -47.43 -16.00 37.12
C CYS A 11 -45.91 -16.13 36.95
N LEU A 12 -45.42 -17.35 37.03
CA LEU A 12 -44.07 -17.72 36.65
C LEU A 12 -43.96 -17.68 35.13
N ALA A 13 -43.50 -16.55 34.57
CA ALA A 13 -43.09 -16.47 33.18
C ALA A 13 -41.76 -17.19 33.00
N LEU A 14 -41.81 -18.42 32.48
CA LEU A 14 -40.66 -19.15 32.01
C LEU A 14 -40.09 -18.41 30.80
N SER A 15 -39.06 -17.62 30.96
CA SER A 15 -38.24 -17.07 29.91
C SER A 15 -37.44 -18.21 29.28
N ILE A 16 -37.88 -18.72 28.15
CA ILE A 16 -37.11 -19.60 27.28
C ILE A 16 -36.00 -18.74 26.71
N ALA A 17 -34.84 -18.69 27.39
CA ALA A 17 -33.60 -18.24 26.82
C ALA A 17 -33.22 -19.26 25.71
N ALA A 18 -33.58 -18.97 24.47
CA ALA A 18 -32.96 -19.64 23.36
C ALA A 18 -31.45 -19.40 23.50
N PRO A 19 -30.61 -20.46 23.53
CA PRO A 19 -29.18 -20.24 23.46
C PRO A 19 -28.93 -19.50 22.14
N ALA A 20 -28.48 -18.24 22.18
CA ALA A 20 -27.82 -17.60 21.10
C ALA A 20 -26.70 -18.58 20.70
N ALA A 21 -26.80 -19.18 19.52
CA ALA A 21 -25.69 -19.91 18.96
C ALA A 21 -24.54 -18.88 18.90
N ALA A 22 -23.65 -18.93 19.88
CA ALA A 22 -22.36 -18.29 19.81
C ALA A 22 -21.74 -18.90 18.56
N TRP A 23 -21.64 -18.14 17.50
CA TRP A 23 -20.80 -18.45 16.39
C TRP A 23 -19.39 -18.44 16.99
N ALA A 24 -18.89 -19.63 17.29
CA ALA A 24 -17.52 -19.77 17.73
C ALA A 24 -16.68 -19.22 16.59
N ASP A 25 -15.95 -18.17 16.84
CA ASP A 25 -14.86 -17.76 15.98
C ASP A 25 -14.03 -19.01 15.70
N ALA A 26 -13.70 -19.24 14.42
CA ALA A 26 -12.89 -20.39 14.05
C ALA A 26 -11.61 -20.34 14.91
N ALA A 27 -11.39 -21.37 15.73
CA ALA A 27 -10.23 -21.40 16.61
C ALA A 27 -8.97 -21.40 15.73
N PRO A 28 -7.94 -20.62 16.09
CA PRO A 28 -6.70 -20.60 15.33
C PRO A 28 -6.05 -21.99 15.34
N PHE A 29 -5.36 -22.34 14.23
CA PHE A 29 -4.59 -23.60 14.13
C PHE A 29 -3.23 -23.44 14.83
N ASP A 30 -3.23 -23.34 16.17
CA ASP A 30 -2.05 -23.05 16.98
C ASP A 30 -1.63 -24.24 17.88
N LEU A 31 -2.44 -25.30 17.91
CA LEU A 31 -2.11 -26.48 18.70
C LEU A 31 -1.21 -27.42 17.90
N THR A 32 -0.03 -27.72 18.44
CA THR A 32 0.90 -28.67 17.82
C THR A 32 0.36 -30.09 17.95
N GLY A 33 0.17 -30.75 16.82
CA GLY A 33 -0.17 -32.15 16.69
C GLY A 33 1.06 -33.02 16.46
N PRO A 34 0.88 -34.32 16.10
CA PRO A 34 1.98 -35.19 15.70
C PRO A 34 2.64 -34.71 14.40
N ALA A 35 3.93 -34.98 14.23
CA ALA A 35 4.61 -34.71 12.97
C ALA A 35 4.54 -35.94 12.05
N LEU A 36 4.68 -35.68 10.74
CA LEU A 36 4.77 -36.73 9.71
C LEU A 36 6.09 -36.58 8.95
N GLU A 37 6.83 -37.64 8.83
CA GLU A 37 7.93 -37.78 7.88
C GLU A 37 7.32 -38.28 6.58
N VAL A 38 7.38 -37.45 5.52
CA VAL A 38 6.81 -37.82 4.21
C VAL A 38 7.86 -37.61 3.15
N THR A 39 8.22 -38.69 2.45
CA THR A 39 9.12 -38.65 1.31
C THR A 39 8.38 -39.02 0.03
N VAL A 40 8.78 -38.39 -1.06
CA VAL A 40 8.24 -38.61 -2.39
C VAL A 40 9.36 -39.03 -3.32
N THR A 41 9.19 -40.14 -4.01
CA THR A 41 10.12 -40.60 -5.03
C THR A 41 9.48 -40.46 -6.41
N HIS A 42 10.09 -39.67 -7.27
CA HIS A 42 9.75 -39.52 -8.67
C HIS A 42 10.84 -40.06 -9.55
N GLY A 43 10.58 -41.18 -10.24
CA GLY A 43 11.61 -41.90 -11.00
C GLY A 43 12.74 -42.44 -10.11
N VAL A 44 13.93 -41.81 -10.16
CA VAL A 44 15.08 -42.14 -9.34
C VAL A 44 15.40 -41.11 -8.26
N ALA A 45 14.71 -39.99 -8.27
CA ALA A 45 14.94 -38.90 -7.33
C ALA A 45 13.94 -38.96 -6.15
N THR A 46 14.45 -38.75 -4.94
CA THR A 46 13.63 -38.72 -3.72
C THR A 46 13.80 -37.36 -3.04
N LEU A 47 12.69 -36.73 -2.71
CA LEU A 47 12.65 -35.45 -1.98
C LEU A 47 11.75 -35.58 -0.75
N PRO A 48 12.01 -34.81 0.31
CA PRO A 48 11.04 -34.62 1.36
C PRO A 48 9.83 -33.83 0.80
N ILE A 49 8.65 -34.08 1.34
CA ILE A 49 7.41 -33.42 0.88
C ILE A 49 7.46 -31.90 1.01
N SER A 50 8.25 -31.36 1.93
CA SER A 50 8.49 -29.93 2.11
C SER A 50 9.07 -29.25 0.85
N GLN A 51 9.69 -30.05 -0.05
CA GLN A 51 10.23 -29.60 -1.34
C GLN A 51 9.33 -29.95 -2.53
N VAL A 52 8.18 -30.59 -2.31
CA VAL A 52 7.31 -31.09 -3.39
C VAL A 52 6.03 -30.25 -3.47
N PRO A 53 5.90 -29.32 -4.42
CA PRO A 53 4.74 -28.44 -4.55
C PRO A 53 3.48 -29.19 -5.03
N ASN A 54 3.67 -30.23 -5.84
CA ASN A 54 2.61 -31.07 -6.40
C ASN A 54 3.10 -32.50 -6.57
N LEU A 55 2.18 -33.45 -6.50
CA LEU A 55 2.43 -34.87 -6.77
C LEU A 55 2.07 -35.18 -8.21
N SER A 56 2.68 -36.23 -8.76
CA SER A 56 2.39 -36.74 -10.10
C SER A 56 1.98 -38.22 -10.05
N ALA A 57 1.17 -38.64 -11.00
CA ALA A 57 0.82 -40.05 -11.13
C ALA A 57 2.09 -40.90 -11.26
N GLY A 58 2.18 -42.00 -10.50
CA GLY A 58 3.34 -42.87 -10.45
C GLY A 58 4.34 -42.54 -9.36
N ASP A 59 4.24 -41.39 -8.69
CA ASP A 59 5.08 -41.06 -7.54
C ASP A 59 4.91 -42.08 -6.42
N GLN A 60 5.98 -42.38 -5.75
CA GLN A 60 5.98 -43.29 -4.58
C GLN A 60 6.03 -42.42 -3.32
N LEU A 61 5.03 -42.56 -2.48
CA LEU A 61 4.95 -41.92 -1.18
C LEU A 61 5.32 -42.85 -0.07
N GLU A 62 6.19 -42.43 0.82
CA GLU A 62 6.43 -43.06 2.10
C GLU A 62 6.03 -42.08 3.22
N ILE A 63 5.06 -42.50 4.04
CA ILE A 63 4.50 -41.67 5.13
C ILE A 63 4.73 -42.40 6.44
N LYS A 64 5.37 -41.73 7.39
CA LYS A 64 5.62 -42.25 8.73
C LYS A 64 5.22 -41.19 9.76
N ALA A 65 4.56 -41.59 10.84
CA ALA A 65 4.31 -40.67 11.96
C ALA A 65 5.58 -40.60 12.82
N ASP A 66 6.04 -39.36 13.03
CA ASP A 66 7.10 -39.09 14.00
C ASP A 66 6.43 -38.84 15.37
N LEU A 67 6.57 -39.85 16.23
CA LEU A 67 5.95 -39.84 17.54
C LEU A 67 7.05 -39.72 18.63
N PRO A 68 6.92 -38.82 19.59
CA PRO A 68 7.89 -38.70 20.67
C PRO A 68 8.08 -39.98 21.42
N ALA A 69 9.34 -40.31 21.75
CA ALA A 69 9.68 -41.51 22.54
C ALA A 69 8.96 -41.44 23.88
N GLY A 70 8.13 -42.47 24.19
CA GLY A 70 7.32 -42.55 25.38
C GLY A 70 5.86 -42.10 25.20
N GLN A 71 5.42 -41.72 24.05
CA GLN A 71 4.02 -41.47 23.74
C GLN A 71 3.25 -42.80 23.73
N SER A 72 2.18 -42.89 24.51
CA SER A 72 1.33 -44.07 24.60
C SER A 72 0.27 -44.18 23.51
N VAL A 73 0.11 -43.12 22.73
CA VAL A 73 -0.89 -43.07 21.64
C VAL A 73 -0.28 -43.52 20.33
N HIS A 74 -0.85 -44.57 19.77
CA HIS A 74 -0.51 -45.08 18.45
C HIS A 74 -1.62 -44.77 17.46
N TYR A 75 -1.26 -44.63 16.20
CA TYR A 75 -2.19 -44.23 15.14
C TYR A 75 -2.26 -45.29 14.03
N LEU A 76 -3.48 -45.47 13.53
CA LEU A 76 -3.71 -46.03 12.20
C LEU A 76 -3.54 -44.93 11.17
N LEU A 77 -2.50 -44.98 10.39
CA LEU A 77 -2.29 -44.09 9.25
C LEU A 77 -3.11 -44.63 8.07
N VAL A 78 -3.88 -43.77 7.42
CA VAL A 78 -4.61 -44.10 6.20
C VAL A 78 -4.41 -42.98 5.18
N ALA A 79 -3.87 -43.31 4.03
CA ALA A 79 -3.84 -42.41 2.89
C ALA A 79 -4.95 -42.80 1.89
N ALA A 80 -5.74 -41.85 1.47
CA ALA A 80 -6.80 -42.05 0.49
C ALA A 80 -6.59 -41.10 -0.70
N PHE A 81 -6.42 -41.67 -1.87
CA PHE A 81 -6.42 -40.90 -3.12
C PHE A 81 -7.84 -40.62 -3.58
N LEU A 82 -8.07 -39.43 -4.11
CA LEU A 82 -9.39 -38.93 -4.48
C LEU A 82 -9.41 -38.52 -5.95
N ARG A 83 -10.57 -38.69 -6.58
CA ARG A 83 -10.80 -38.29 -7.97
C ARG A 83 -12.16 -37.58 -8.12
N GLY A 84 -12.14 -36.29 -8.35
CA GLY A 84 -13.35 -35.51 -8.62
C GLY A 84 -14.44 -35.62 -7.54
N ALA A 85 -15.45 -34.79 -7.66
CA ALA A 85 -16.49 -34.63 -6.63
C ALA A 85 -17.54 -35.76 -6.62
N THR A 86 -17.76 -36.46 -7.74
CA THR A 86 -18.89 -37.39 -7.92
C THR A 86 -18.50 -38.87 -7.94
N ASN A 87 -17.21 -39.18 -8.14
CA ASN A 87 -16.78 -40.57 -8.34
C ASN A 87 -16.09 -41.13 -7.09
N PRO A 88 -16.70 -42.09 -6.39
CA PRO A 88 -16.04 -42.70 -5.23
C PRO A 88 -14.72 -43.38 -5.64
N PRO A 89 -13.63 -43.17 -4.87
CA PRO A 89 -12.37 -43.80 -5.18
C PRO A 89 -12.45 -45.31 -4.99
N PRO A 90 -11.72 -46.10 -5.82
CA PRO A 90 -11.64 -47.56 -5.65
C PRO A 90 -10.97 -47.92 -4.32
N MET A 91 -11.28 -49.11 -3.78
CA MET A 91 -10.65 -49.55 -2.51
C MET A 91 -9.12 -49.69 -2.61
N SER A 92 -8.58 -49.98 -3.79
CA SER A 92 -7.14 -50.04 -4.05
C SER A 92 -6.42 -48.68 -3.92
N TRP A 93 -7.16 -47.59 -3.80
CA TRP A 93 -6.62 -46.24 -3.58
C TRP A 93 -6.53 -45.85 -2.12
N PHE A 94 -6.86 -46.80 -1.22
CA PHE A 94 -6.71 -46.63 0.22
C PHE A 94 -5.56 -47.48 0.72
N HIS A 95 -4.57 -46.85 1.31
CA HIS A 95 -3.38 -47.49 1.90
C HIS A 95 -3.41 -47.24 3.40
N LYS A 96 -2.87 -48.21 4.17
CA LYS A 96 -2.78 -48.08 5.63
C LYS A 96 -1.44 -48.55 6.16
N ALA A 97 -1.05 -47.99 7.31
CA ALA A 97 0.02 -48.48 8.16
C ALA A 97 -0.41 -48.36 9.62
N GLU A 98 0.20 -49.13 10.49
CA GLU A 98 -0.15 -49.21 11.89
C GLU A 98 1.10 -48.89 12.74
N THR A 99 1.15 -47.75 13.41
CA THR A 99 2.35 -47.29 14.15
C THR A 99 2.70 -48.18 15.34
N TRP A 100 1.80 -49.05 15.75
CA TRP A 100 2.04 -50.05 16.81
C TRP A 100 2.57 -51.39 16.31
N ASN A 101 2.71 -51.54 14.99
CA ASN A 101 3.18 -52.80 14.40
C ASN A 101 4.71 -52.80 14.33
N HIS A 102 5.33 -53.57 15.21
CA HIS A 102 6.80 -53.64 15.33
C HIS A 102 7.51 -54.47 14.25
N LYS A 103 6.78 -54.98 13.23
CA LYS A 103 7.45 -55.61 12.10
C LYS A 103 8.15 -54.52 11.27
N ALA A 104 9.39 -54.79 10.87
CA ALA A 104 10.20 -53.87 10.12
C ALA A 104 9.43 -53.30 8.91
N GLY A 105 9.26 -51.98 8.87
CA GLY A 105 8.59 -51.24 7.80
C GLY A 105 7.04 -51.31 7.80
N ALA A 106 6.41 -51.93 8.80
CA ALA A 106 4.97 -52.03 8.89
C ALA A 106 4.35 -50.75 9.50
N ASP A 107 5.15 -49.91 10.13
CA ASP A 107 4.84 -48.58 10.63
C ASP A 107 4.90 -47.47 9.59
N VAL A 108 5.40 -47.77 8.38
CA VAL A 108 5.53 -46.85 7.24
C VAL A 108 4.43 -47.16 6.23
N LEU A 109 3.63 -46.17 5.90
CA LEU A 109 2.64 -46.27 4.82
C LEU A 109 3.35 -46.04 3.50
N LYS A 110 3.31 -47.04 2.61
CA LYS A 110 3.83 -46.96 1.26
C LYS A 110 2.69 -46.97 0.27
N ALA A 111 2.70 -46.02 -0.64
CA ALA A 111 1.65 -45.85 -1.64
C ALA A 111 2.23 -45.30 -2.95
N THR A 112 1.70 -45.79 -4.07
CA THR A 112 1.99 -45.19 -5.38
C THR A 112 0.81 -44.34 -5.79
N VAL A 113 1.06 -43.12 -6.21
CA VAL A 113 0.03 -42.18 -6.69
C VAL A 113 -0.68 -42.79 -7.91
N PRO A 114 -1.99 -43.10 -7.81
CA PRO A 114 -2.69 -43.73 -8.91
C PRO A 114 -2.92 -42.78 -10.08
N ASP A 115 -2.98 -43.35 -11.27
CA ASP A 115 -3.40 -42.59 -12.45
C ASP A 115 -4.86 -42.10 -12.32
N GLY A 116 -5.08 -40.80 -12.63
CA GLY A 116 -6.39 -40.14 -12.50
C GLY A 116 -6.75 -39.70 -11.08
N ALA A 117 -5.89 -39.87 -10.09
CA ALA A 117 -6.04 -39.22 -8.80
C ALA A 117 -5.75 -37.70 -8.92
N GLN A 118 -6.47 -36.90 -8.15
CA GLN A 118 -6.35 -35.44 -8.14
C GLN A 118 -5.93 -34.89 -6.77
N GLN A 119 -6.26 -35.60 -5.70
CA GLN A 119 -5.98 -35.21 -4.33
C GLN A 119 -5.56 -36.42 -3.50
N VAL A 120 -4.82 -36.19 -2.42
CA VAL A 120 -4.56 -37.17 -1.40
C VAL A 120 -4.82 -36.63 -0.03
N ILE A 121 -5.55 -37.37 0.77
CA ILE A 121 -5.88 -37.03 2.16
C ILE A 121 -5.33 -38.11 3.08
N VAL A 122 -4.76 -37.67 4.22
CA VAL A 122 -4.16 -38.56 5.22
C VAL A 122 -4.96 -38.46 6.50
N PHE A 123 -5.30 -39.62 7.05
CA PHE A 123 -5.99 -39.77 8.34
C PHE A 123 -5.05 -40.39 9.36
N LEU A 124 -5.06 -39.82 10.55
CA LEU A 124 -4.42 -40.39 11.74
C LEU A 124 -5.53 -40.73 12.73
N ALA A 125 -5.95 -41.98 12.76
CA ALA A 125 -6.98 -42.47 13.69
C ALA A 125 -6.30 -43.19 14.87
N PRO A 126 -6.74 -42.94 16.11
CA PRO A 126 -6.14 -43.58 17.26
C PRO A 126 -6.38 -45.10 17.27
N GLN A 127 -5.42 -45.87 17.72
CA GLN A 127 -5.45 -47.35 17.77
C GLN A 127 -6.73 -47.93 18.40
N THR A 128 -7.24 -47.28 19.43
CA THR A 128 -8.43 -47.72 20.20
C THR A 128 -9.76 -47.57 19.47
N GLY A 129 -9.76 -47.05 18.23
CA GLY A 129 -11.01 -46.79 17.53
C GLY A 129 -10.89 -46.64 16.06
N GLY A 130 -9.72 -46.63 15.47
CA GLY A 130 -9.49 -46.53 14.03
C GLY A 130 -9.88 -47.82 13.29
N ASP A 131 -11.04 -47.79 12.62
CA ASP A 131 -11.43 -48.87 11.71
C ASP A 131 -11.23 -48.39 10.26
N PHE A 132 -10.29 -49.06 9.57
CA PHE A 132 -9.99 -48.74 8.17
C PHE A 132 -11.21 -48.79 7.26
N ALA A 133 -12.08 -49.79 7.47
CA ALA A 133 -13.28 -49.93 6.65
C ALA A 133 -14.28 -48.74 6.85
N THR A 134 -14.41 -48.29 8.07
CA THR A 134 -15.27 -47.12 8.39
C THR A 134 -14.73 -45.84 7.76
N LEU A 135 -13.39 -45.60 7.85
CA LEU A 135 -12.78 -44.43 7.21
C LEU A 135 -12.90 -44.50 5.68
N ALA A 136 -12.57 -45.63 5.06
CA ALA A 136 -12.74 -45.81 3.64
C ALA A 136 -14.18 -45.69 3.18
N GLY A 137 -15.14 -46.20 3.98
CA GLY A 137 -16.57 -46.07 3.76
C GLY A 137 -17.05 -44.61 3.82
N ALA A 138 -16.56 -43.82 4.76
CA ALA A 138 -16.88 -42.40 4.89
C ALA A 138 -16.42 -41.61 3.65
N VAL A 139 -15.17 -41.79 3.22
CA VAL A 139 -14.62 -41.13 2.03
C VAL A 139 -15.39 -41.53 0.77
N ARG A 140 -15.66 -42.83 0.59
CA ARG A 140 -16.42 -43.34 -0.58
C ARG A 140 -17.88 -42.93 -0.58
N GLY A 141 -18.48 -42.72 0.57
CA GLY A 141 -19.86 -42.26 0.72
C GLY A 141 -20.05 -40.78 0.39
N ARG A 142 -19.01 -39.95 0.54
CA ARG A 142 -19.05 -38.47 0.31
C ARG A 142 -17.79 -37.97 -0.38
N PRO A 143 -17.40 -38.49 -1.55
CA PRO A 143 -16.11 -38.19 -2.15
C PRO A 143 -15.90 -36.69 -2.41
N GLY A 144 -16.92 -35.96 -2.88
CA GLY A 144 -16.82 -34.55 -3.19
C GLY A 144 -16.52 -33.67 -1.98
N ALA A 145 -17.07 -34.03 -0.81
CA ALA A 145 -16.78 -33.28 0.39
C ALA A 145 -15.31 -33.47 0.85
N PHE A 146 -14.77 -34.70 0.70
CA PHE A 146 -13.36 -34.95 1.02
C PHE A 146 -12.39 -34.34 -0.01
N VAL A 147 -12.75 -34.30 -1.29
CA VAL A 147 -11.98 -33.57 -2.31
C VAL A 147 -11.90 -32.10 -1.95
N ARG A 148 -13.02 -31.47 -1.63
CA ARG A 148 -13.04 -30.08 -1.22
C ARG A 148 -12.24 -29.86 0.05
N ALA A 149 -12.47 -30.67 1.09
CA ALA A 149 -11.70 -30.57 2.34
C ALA A 149 -10.20 -30.70 2.13
N SER A 150 -9.77 -31.61 1.23
CA SER A 150 -8.35 -31.76 0.88
C SER A 150 -7.79 -30.51 0.19
N GLN A 151 -8.53 -29.91 -0.73
CA GLN A 151 -8.13 -28.68 -1.43
C GLN A 151 -8.01 -27.52 -0.45
N ASP A 152 -9.06 -27.33 0.37
CA ASP A 152 -9.09 -26.23 1.36
C ASP A 152 -7.99 -26.40 2.42
N LEU A 153 -7.70 -27.65 2.89
CA LEU A 153 -6.61 -27.95 3.83
C LEU A 153 -5.25 -27.65 3.21
N ASN A 154 -5.03 -28.08 1.96
CA ASN A 154 -3.78 -27.79 1.28
C ASN A 154 -3.57 -26.30 1.10
N GLN A 155 -4.57 -25.56 0.59
CA GLN A 155 -4.48 -24.12 0.42
C GLN A 155 -4.27 -23.39 1.76
N ALA A 156 -5.03 -23.76 2.80
CA ALA A 156 -4.86 -23.16 4.12
C ALA A 156 -3.47 -23.44 4.73
N SER A 157 -2.87 -24.60 4.43
CA SER A 157 -1.49 -24.93 4.85
C SER A 157 -0.46 -24.04 4.16
N LEU A 158 -0.62 -23.79 2.85
CA LEU A 158 0.24 -22.88 2.10
C LEU A 158 0.08 -21.43 2.56
N ASP A 159 -1.15 -21.01 2.80
CA ASP A 159 -1.46 -19.67 3.34
C ASP A 159 -0.87 -19.49 4.74
N ARG A 160 -0.95 -20.52 5.58
CA ARG A 160 -0.33 -20.53 6.90
C ARG A 160 1.20 -20.41 6.81
N SER A 161 1.85 -21.11 5.90
CA SER A 161 3.30 -20.98 5.70
C SER A 161 3.72 -19.56 5.32
N ARG A 162 2.96 -18.88 4.48
CA ARG A 162 3.19 -17.46 4.13
C ARG A 162 3.01 -16.52 5.33
N LEU A 163 1.94 -16.75 6.10
CA LEU A 163 1.65 -15.96 7.29
C LEU A 163 2.73 -16.16 8.36
N ASP A 164 3.13 -17.40 8.62
CA ASP A 164 4.17 -17.71 9.60
C ASP A 164 5.52 -17.08 9.22
N ALA A 165 5.89 -17.13 7.93
CA ALA A 165 7.09 -16.47 7.42
C ALA A 165 7.04 -14.93 7.64
N TYR A 166 5.87 -14.31 7.39
CA TYR A 166 5.67 -12.89 7.63
C TYR A 166 5.77 -12.54 9.11
N LEU A 167 5.06 -13.28 9.97
CA LEU A 167 5.05 -13.03 11.41
C LEU A 167 6.45 -13.23 12.02
N ALA A 168 7.17 -14.28 11.61
CA ALA A 168 8.53 -14.53 12.05
C ALA A 168 9.47 -13.38 11.67
N ALA A 169 9.35 -12.86 10.45
CA ALA A 169 10.17 -11.75 9.97
C ALA A 169 9.85 -10.42 10.70
N ILE A 170 8.57 -10.13 10.97
CA ILE A 170 8.19 -8.92 11.74
C ILE A 170 8.72 -8.99 13.18
N HIS A 171 8.68 -10.18 13.81
CA HIS A 171 9.16 -10.36 15.18
C HIS A 171 10.67 -10.55 15.31
N LYS A 172 11.38 -10.68 14.19
CA LYS A 172 12.83 -10.83 14.16
C LYS A 172 13.50 -9.48 14.45
N GLY A 173 14.44 -9.45 15.39
CA GLY A 173 15.19 -8.26 15.76
C GLY A 173 14.54 -7.40 16.85
N ASP A 174 14.94 -6.13 16.94
CA ASP A 174 14.37 -5.21 17.92
C ASP A 174 12.97 -4.75 17.45
N ILE A 175 11.95 -5.12 18.24
CA ILE A 175 10.56 -4.77 17.97
C ILE A 175 10.34 -3.25 18.01
N GLY A 176 11.26 -2.51 18.60
CA GLY A 176 11.22 -1.05 18.72
C GLY A 176 11.91 -0.27 17.60
N ASP A 177 12.41 -0.92 16.55
CA ASP A 177 13.07 -0.26 15.40
C ASP A 177 12.05 0.06 14.29
N PRO A 178 11.50 1.29 14.25
CA PRO A 178 10.52 1.69 13.26
C PRO A 178 11.11 1.82 11.85
N ASP A 179 12.39 2.14 11.73
CA ASP A 179 13.02 2.34 10.41
C ASP A 179 13.22 0.99 9.71
N ARG A 180 13.57 -0.06 10.47
CA ARG A 180 13.60 -1.43 9.95
C ARG A 180 12.21 -1.86 9.48
N LEU A 181 11.17 -1.65 10.30
CA LEU A 181 9.80 -2.06 9.94
C LEU A 181 9.32 -1.35 8.67
N LYS A 182 9.55 -0.05 8.54
CA LYS A 182 9.20 0.71 7.33
C LYS A 182 9.91 0.20 6.08
N THR A 183 11.13 -0.26 6.20
CA THR A 183 11.93 -0.75 5.07
C THR A 183 11.58 -2.19 4.70
N VAL A 184 11.47 -3.09 5.68
CA VAL A 184 11.34 -4.54 5.45
C VAL A 184 9.89 -4.95 5.18
N THR A 185 8.91 -4.34 5.87
CA THR A 185 7.52 -4.79 5.78
C THR A 185 6.91 -4.68 4.37
N PRO A 186 7.15 -3.62 3.57
CA PRO A 186 6.66 -3.56 2.19
C PRO A 186 7.26 -4.67 1.30
N LEU A 187 8.54 -5.02 1.53
CA LEU A 187 9.20 -6.11 0.80
C LEU A 187 8.58 -7.45 1.17
N LEU A 188 8.38 -7.72 2.46
CA LEU A 188 7.71 -8.92 2.95
C LEU A 188 6.29 -9.04 2.41
N ALA A 189 5.52 -7.95 2.45
CA ALA A 189 4.14 -7.92 1.97
C ALA A 189 4.04 -8.31 0.49
N ARG A 190 4.94 -7.77 -0.33
CA ARG A 190 5.04 -8.11 -1.76
C ARG A 190 5.48 -9.56 -1.97
N SER A 191 6.60 -9.98 -1.35
CA SER A 191 7.19 -11.31 -1.57
C SER A 191 6.27 -12.44 -1.12
N LEU A 192 5.54 -12.24 -0.02
CA LEU A 192 4.66 -13.25 0.57
C LEU A 192 3.18 -13.09 0.20
N SER A 193 2.83 -12.11 -0.62
CA SER A 193 1.44 -11.75 -0.95
C SER A 193 0.61 -11.53 0.32
N ILE A 194 1.07 -10.65 1.18
CA ILE A 194 0.44 -10.27 2.44
C ILE A 194 -0.13 -8.85 2.30
N LYS A 195 -1.29 -8.61 2.86
CA LYS A 195 -1.91 -7.29 2.88
C LYS A 195 -1.18 -6.38 3.87
N LEU A 196 -0.62 -5.29 3.35
CA LEU A 196 0.04 -4.29 4.19
C LEU A 196 -0.97 -3.25 4.68
N ASN A 197 -0.92 -2.95 5.96
CA ASN A 197 -1.60 -1.80 6.54
C ASN A 197 -0.58 -0.70 6.82
N GLU A 198 -0.46 0.25 5.88
CA GLU A 198 0.50 1.35 5.97
C GLU A 198 0.24 2.31 7.14
N GLU A 199 -1.01 2.40 7.63
CA GLU A 199 -1.37 3.24 8.79
C GLU A 199 -0.66 2.78 10.08
N CYS A 200 -0.19 1.54 10.12
CA CYS A 200 0.57 1.03 11.25
C CYS A 200 1.90 1.77 11.44
N PHE A 201 2.48 2.33 10.38
CA PHE A 201 3.73 3.10 10.47
C PHE A 201 3.55 4.48 11.12
N GLU A 202 2.31 4.97 11.21
CA GLU A 202 1.99 6.21 11.92
C GLU A 202 1.78 6.00 13.43
N LYS A 203 1.77 4.74 13.89
CA LYS A 203 1.68 4.41 15.32
C LYS A 203 3.01 4.66 16.03
N MET A 204 2.97 4.74 17.35
CA MET A 204 4.19 4.77 18.17
C MET A 204 5.04 3.53 17.89
N ALA A 205 6.36 3.67 17.88
CA ALA A 205 7.31 2.63 17.49
C ALA A 205 7.05 1.25 18.16
N ASN A 206 6.76 1.24 19.45
CA ASN A 206 6.46 0.02 20.19
C ASN A 206 5.10 -0.64 19.86
N LEU A 207 4.24 0.02 19.11
CA LEU A 207 2.93 -0.48 18.69
C LEU A 207 2.88 -0.89 17.21
N GLN A 208 3.88 -0.53 16.43
CA GLN A 208 3.90 -0.76 14.98
C GLN A 208 3.88 -2.26 14.66
N ALA A 209 4.77 -3.05 15.26
CA ALA A 209 4.82 -4.50 15.05
C ALA A 209 3.49 -5.18 15.43
N ALA A 210 2.91 -4.83 16.59
CA ALA A 210 1.62 -5.37 17.03
C ALA A 210 0.49 -4.98 16.07
N CYS A 211 0.50 -3.75 15.54
CA CYS A 211 -0.47 -3.31 14.54
C CYS A 211 -0.35 -4.08 13.22
N LEU A 212 0.89 -4.27 12.73
CA LEU A 212 1.17 -4.99 11.47
C LEU A 212 0.80 -6.47 11.51
N THR A 213 0.77 -7.05 12.71
CA THR A 213 0.42 -8.46 12.92
C THR A 213 -1.00 -8.67 13.46
N GLN A 214 -1.76 -7.59 13.64
CA GLN A 214 -3.15 -7.65 14.10
C GLN A 214 -4.07 -8.16 12.98
N GLY A 215 -5.04 -9.00 13.36
CA GLY A 215 -6.00 -9.55 12.39
C GLY A 215 -5.34 -10.48 11.37
N GLN A 216 -4.50 -11.39 11.86
CA GLN A 216 -3.67 -12.32 11.07
C GLN A 216 -4.44 -13.00 9.94
N ASP A 217 -5.68 -13.39 10.22
CA ASP A 217 -6.53 -14.08 9.27
C ASP A 217 -6.91 -13.22 8.04
N ALA A 218 -6.88 -11.89 8.18
CA ALA A 218 -7.21 -10.96 7.10
C ALA A 218 -5.99 -10.49 6.29
N LEU A 219 -4.78 -10.89 6.69
CA LEU A 219 -3.54 -10.44 6.06
C LEU A 219 -3.24 -11.15 4.75
N VAL A 220 -3.69 -12.40 4.58
CA VAL A 220 -3.31 -13.24 3.44
C VAL A 220 -4.09 -12.83 2.18
N LEU A 221 -3.38 -12.51 1.11
CA LEU A 221 -3.94 -12.24 -0.22
C LEU A 221 -3.91 -13.52 -1.08
N ASN A 222 -4.70 -13.50 -2.15
CA ASN A 222 -4.68 -14.61 -3.12
C ASN A 222 -3.27 -14.74 -3.74
N ASP A 223 -2.73 -15.95 -3.73
CA ASP A 223 -1.41 -16.30 -4.28
C ASP A 223 -1.43 -16.66 -5.77
N GLY A 224 -2.61 -16.61 -6.40
CA GLY A 224 -2.81 -17.01 -7.79
C GLY A 224 -2.95 -18.53 -8.01
N HIS A 225 -2.63 -19.36 -7.03
CA HIS A 225 -2.80 -20.83 -7.13
C HIS A 225 -4.26 -21.27 -7.10
N SER A 226 -5.09 -20.59 -6.31
CA SER A 226 -6.52 -20.85 -6.22
C SER A 226 -7.27 -20.64 -7.55
N ALA A 227 -6.76 -19.81 -8.46
CA ALA A 227 -7.34 -19.61 -9.78
C ALA A 227 -7.20 -20.83 -10.70
N SER A 228 -6.11 -21.59 -10.59
CA SER A 228 -5.90 -22.81 -11.39
C SER A 228 -6.83 -23.95 -10.96
N ILE A 229 -7.13 -24.02 -9.66
CA ILE A 229 -8.05 -25.02 -9.09
C ILE A 229 -9.49 -24.75 -9.52
N VAL A 230 -9.91 -23.48 -9.51
CA VAL A 230 -11.24 -23.07 -10.03
C VAL A 230 -11.35 -23.37 -11.54
N GLN A 231 -10.27 -23.15 -12.30
CA GLN A 231 -10.25 -23.38 -13.74
C GLN A 231 -10.28 -24.88 -14.10
N SER A 232 -9.66 -25.75 -13.30
CA SER A 232 -9.76 -27.21 -13.45
C SER A 232 -11.14 -27.77 -13.07
N LEU A 233 -11.84 -27.11 -12.13
CA LEU A 233 -13.20 -27.45 -11.74
C LEU A 233 -14.26 -26.99 -12.78
N THR A 234 -13.99 -25.90 -13.52
CA THR A 234 -14.91 -25.38 -14.54
C THR A 234 -14.83 -26.10 -15.90
N SER A 235 -13.82 -26.92 -16.14
CA SER A 235 -13.72 -27.73 -17.36
C SER A 235 -14.49 -29.06 -17.32
N GLY A 236 -15.24 -29.33 -16.23
CA GLY A 236 -16.15 -30.47 -16.11
C GLY A 236 -17.59 -30.02 -15.84
N SER A 237 -18.57 -30.95 -15.93
CA SER A 237 -19.98 -30.72 -15.67
C SER A 237 -20.38 -30.21 -14.25
N SER A 238 -19.43 -29.66 -13.53
CA SER A 238 -19.56 -29.10 -12.19
C SER A 238 -19.71 -27.58 -12.14
N ALA A 239 -19.87 -26.93 -13.31
CA ALA A 239 -20.10 -25.48 -13.39
C ALA A 239 -21.33 -25.02 -12.59
N ASP A 240 -22.36 -25.87 -12.50
CA ASP A 240 -23.56 -25.60 -11.71
C ASP A 240 -23.33 -25.61 -10.20
N LEU A 241 -22.36 -26.38 -9.71
CA LEU A 241 -22.03 -26.42 -8.27
C LEU A 241 -21.20 -25.20 -7.86
N ALA A 242 -20.29 -24.74 -8.72
CA ALA A 242 -19.51 -23.53 -8.50
C ALA A 242 -20.42 -22.28 -8.50
N PHE A 243 -21.46 -22.25 -9.35
CA PHE A 243 -22.43 -21.17 -9.38
C PHE A 243 -23.35 -21.16 -8.14
N GLN A 244 -23.75 -22.32 -7.63
CA GLN A 244 -24.57 -22.41 -6.41
C GLN A 244 -23.78 -22.02 -5.16
N LEU A 245 -22.46 -22.19 -5.14
CA LEU A 245 -21.58 -21.82 -4.02
C LEU A 245 -21.21 -20.33 -4.04
N SER A 246 -21.17 -19.71 -5.23
CA SER A 246 -20.99 -18.25 -5.35
C SER A 246 -22.26 -17.44 -5.04
N ALA A 247 -23.42 -18.11 -4.97
CA ALA A 247 -24.72 -17.49 -4.69
C ALA A 247 -25.11 -17.50 -3.20
N THR A 248 -24.23 -17.87 -2.29
CA THR A 248 -24.50 -17.73 -0.85
C THR A 248 -24.48 -16.25 -0.44
N PRO A 249 -25.44 -15.79 0.41
CA PRO A 249 -25.54 -14.39 0.84
C PRO A 249 -24.32 -13.83 1.58
N HIS A 250 -23.27 -14.62 1.78
CA HIS A 250 -22.04 -14.27 2.47
C HIS A 250 -20.85 -14.04 1.51
N ALA A 251 -21.08 -14.16 0.19
CA ALA A 251 -20.09 -13.77 -0.83
C ALA A 251 -20.14 -12.26 -1.11
N ASP A 252 -20.37 -11.45 -0.07
CA ASP A 252 -20.35 -10.00 -0.18
C ASP A 252 -18.91 -9.53 -0.23
N PHE A 253 -18.50 -9.25 -1.47
CA PHE A 253 -17.42 -8.35 -1.87
C PHE A 253 -16.25 -8.12 -0.88
N GLY A 254 -15.22 -8.96 -0.95
CA GLY A 254 -13.85 -8.53 -0.63
C GLY A 254 -13.48 -8.36 0.83
N LEU A 255 -14.26 -8.86 1.80
CA LEU A 255 -14.02 -8.64 3.22
C LEU A 255 -13.34 -9.81 3.95
N TYR A 256 -13.25 -10.99 3.35
CA TYR A 256 -12.56 -12.13 3.96
C TYR A 256 -11.34 -12.53 3.14
N SER A 257 -10.23 -12.79 3.83
CA SER A 257 -9.06 -13.36 3.15
C SER A 257 -9.38 -14.79 2.69
N PRO A 258 -8.72 -15.29 1.63
CA PRO A 258 -8.86 -16.66 1.17
C PRO A 258 -8.62 -17.67 2.31
N TYR A 259 -7.70 -17.37 3.21
CA TYR A 259 -7.36 -18.21 4.37
C TYR A 259 -8.54 -18.37 5.34
N ILE A 260 -9.22 -17.28 5.72
CA ILE A 260 -10.40 -17.36 6.60
C ILE A 260 -11.51 -18.18 5.95
N ALA A 261 -11.79 -17.93 4.67
CA ALA A 261 -12.82 -18.65 3.96
C ALA A 261 -12.54 -20.16 3.94
N ALA A 262 -11.30 -20.56 3.65
CA ALA A 262 -10.86 -21.94 3.65
C ALA A 262 -10.99 -22.58 5.05
N VAL A 263 -10.51 -21.91 6.09
CA VAL A 263 -10.59 -22.41 7.48
C VAL A 263 -12.04 -22.59 7.93
N MET A 264 -12.93 -21.67 7.64
CA MET A 264 -14.36 -21.78 7.97
C MET A 264 -15.05 -22.92 7.20
N ASP A 265 -14.73 -23.09 5.94
CA ASP A 265 -15.31 -24.17 5.12
C ASP A 265 -14.80 -25.53 5.55
N ILE A 266 -13.50 -25.67 5.87
CA ILE A 266 -12.90 -26.88 6.44
C ILE A 266 -13.64 -27.27 7.71
N ALA A 267 -13.83 -26.34 8.65
CA ALA A 267 -14.50 -26.62 9.92
C ALA A 267 -15.95 -27.14 9.69
N LYS A 268 -16.72 -26.49 8.80
CA LYS A 268 -18.09 -26.92 8.45
C LYS A 268 -18.12 -28.29 7.79
N ILE A 269 -17.20 -28.53 6.84
CA ILE A 269 -17.12 -29.82 6.15
C ILE A 269 -16.78 -30.93 7.13
N MET A 270 -15.79 -30.74 8.00
CA MET A 270 -15.38 -31.73 8.99
C MET A 270 -16.47 -32.02 10.03
N ASP A 271 -17.21 -30.99 10.48
CA ASP A 271 -18.33 -31.21 11.38
C ASP A 271 -19.47 -31.99 10.73
N SER A 272 -19.67 -31.85 9.41
CA SER A 272 -20.66 -32.64 8.66
C SER A 272 -20.36 -34.13 8.61
N PHE A 273 -19.11 -34.54 8.86
CA PHE A 273 -18.69 -35.96 8.94
C PHE A 273 -18.76 -36.53 10.35
N ARG A 274 -19.04 -35.70 11.34
CA ARG A 274 -19.14 -36.11 12.72
C ARG A 274 -20.15 -37.26 12.88
N THR A 275 -19.74 -38.31 13.54
CA THR A 275 -20.56 -39.47 13.86
C THR A 275 -20.62 -39.66 15.38
N ALA A 276 -21.47 -40.55 15.89
CA ALA A 276 -21.48 -40.88 17.29
C ALA A 276 -20.14 -41.44 17.78
N LYS A 277 -19.30 -41.99 16.89
CA LYS A 277 -18.03 -42.66 17.17
C LYS A 277 -16.82 -41.79 16.87
N TYR A 278 -16.84 -40.99 15.81
CA TYR A 278 -15.69 -40.23 15.30
C TYR A 278 -16.00 -38.75 15.17
N ALA A 279 -15.04 -37.92 15.62
CA ALA A 279 -14.94 -36.51 15.29
C ALA A 279 -13.70 -36.31 14.41
N TYR A 280 -13.87 -35.69 13.24
CA TYR A 280 -12.76 -35.40 12.34
C TYR A 280 -12.19 -34.02 12.67
N ILE A 281 -10.91 -33.97 12.97
CA ILE A 281 -10.18 -32.73 13.33
C ILE A 281 -9.30 -32.37 12.15
N PRO A 282 -9.55 -31.24 11.48
CA PRO A 282 -8.65 -30.76 10.44
C PRO A 282 -7.29 -30.40 11.02
N ALA A 283 -6.23 -30.70 10.28
CA ALA A 283 -4.86 -30.37 10.61
C ALA A 283 -4.19 -29.69 9.41
N LEU A 284 -3.65 -28.50 9.63
CA LEU A 284 -2.80 -27.86 8.63
C LEU A 284 -1.42 -28.50 8.67
N ALA A 285 -0.87 -28.80 7.51
CA ALA A 285 0.47 -29.35 7.37
C ALA A 285 1.45 -28.21 7.03
N THR A 286 2.36 -27.90 7.91
CA THR A 286 3.43 -26.92 7.68
C THR A 286 4.78 -27.61 7.68
N ALA A 287 5.70 -27.15 6.81
CA ALA A 287 7.05 -27.70 6.76
C ALA A 287 7.84 -27.34 8.02
N ASP A 288 8.51 -28.33 8.61
CA ASP A 288 9.46 -28.16 9.70
C ASP A 288 10.69 -29.03 9.40
N GLY A 289 11.62 -28.48 8.63
CA GLY A 289 12.72 -29.26 8.04
C GLY A 289 12.21 -30.33 7.09
N ASP A 290 12.61 -31.58 7.33
CA ASP A 290 12.20 -32.75 6.54
C ASP A 290 10.83 -33.33 6.96
N HIS A 291 10.21 -32.76 7.99
CA HIS A 291 8.92 -33.19 8.55
C HIS A 291 7.78 -32.23 8.21
N LEU A 292 6.56 -32.75 8.25
CA LEU A 292 5.34 -31.94 8.28
C LEU A 292 4.85 -31.86 9.73
N ALA A 293 4.88 -30.68 10.31
CA ALA A 293 4.20 -30.40 11.57
C ALA A 293 2.70 -30.24 11.30
N LEU A 294 1.88 -30.95 12.07
CA LEU A 294 0.43 -30.81 12.00
C LEU A 294 -0.05 -29.78 13.01
N LEU A 295 -0.71 -28.74 12.53
CA LEU A 295 -1.31 -27.71 13.37
C LEU A 295 -2.82 -27.94 13.48
N LEU A 296 -3.34 -27.98 14.70
CA LEU A 296 -4.71 -28.32 15.01
C LEU A 296 -5.48 -27.11 15.52
N ASN A 297 -6.78 -27.04 15.20
CA ASN A 297 -7.69 -26.02 15.72
C ASN A 297 -8.36 -26.41 17.06
N THR A 298 -8.29 -27.67 17.45
CA THR A 298 -8.86 -28.17 18.70
C THR A 298 -8.06 -29.35 19.22
N ALA A 299 -8.06 -29.56 20.53
CA ALA A 299 -7.36 -30.67 21.13
C ALA A 299 -8.06 -32.02 20.81
N PRO A 300 -7.30 -33.07 20.40
CA PRO A 300 -7.87 -34.37 20.13
C PRO A 300 -8.43 -35.01 21.38
N SER A 301 -9.62 -35.65 21.29
CA SER A 301 -10.21 -36.48 22.32
C SER A 301 -9.98 -37.97 22.00
N PHE A 302 -9.61 -38.74 23.03
CA PHE A 302 -9.42 -40.18 22.92
C PHE A 302 -10.48 -40.99 23.67
N HIS A 303 -11.52 -40.27 24.14
CA HIS A 303 -12.70 -40.81 24.85
C HIS A 303 -13.94 -40.44 24.05
N ASP A 304 -15.11 -40.74 24.49
CA ASP A 304 -16.47 -40.46 23.94
C ASP A 304 -16.53 -39.95 22.50
N GLN A 305 -16.12 -39.69 21.65
CA GLN A 305 -15.89 -39.41 20.23
C GLN A 305 -14.39 -39.36 19.94
N LEU A 306 -13.90 -40.43 19.37
CA LEU A 306 -12.49 -40.53 19.00
C LEU A 306 -12.11 -39.55 17.92
N SER A 307 -11.13 -38.73 18.18
CA SER A 307 -10.63 -37.76 17.20
C SER A 307 -9.79 -38.42 16.13
N VAL A 308 -10.15 -38.22 14.88
CA VAL A 308 -9.37 -38.60 13.70
C VAL A 308 -8.78 -37.32 13.12
N LEU A 309 -7.45 -37.20 13.15
CA LEU A 309 -6.78 -36.07 12.53
C LEU A 309 -6.80 -36.26 11.03
N VAL A 310 -7.06 -35.18 10.30
CA VAL A 310 -7.19 -35.18 8.85
C VAL A 310 -6.33 -34.09 8.28
N THR A 311 -5.40 -34.46 7.41
CA THR A 311 -4.56 -33.49 6.71
C THR A 311 -4.51 -33.80 5.22
N ALA A 312 -4.16 -32.83 4.40
CA ALA A 312 -3.95 -32.99 2.97
C ALA A 312 -2.46 -32.95 2.66
N LEU A 313 -2.07 -33.71 1.66
CA LEU A 313 -0.79 -33.54 0.98
C LEU A 313 -0.97 -32.69 -0.27
N PRO A 314 0.09 -32.24 -0.94
CA PRO A 314 -0.02 -31.47 -2.18
C PRO A 314 -0.93 -32.10 -3.23
N ALA A 315 -1.57 -31.27 -4.04
CA ALA A 315 -2.45 -31.71 -5.12
C ALA A 315 -1.71 -32.60 -6.14
N ILE A 316 -2.46 -33.52 -6.78
CA ILE A 316 -1.92 -34.37 -7.82
C ILE A 316 -2.25 -33.70 -9.16
N GLU A 317 -1.26 -33.01 -9.72
CA GLU A 317 -1.39 -32.24 -10.95
C GLU A 317 -0.07 -32.21 -11.74
N PRO A 318 -0.12 -31.90 -13.04
CA PRO A 318 1.12 -31.72 -13.80
C PRO A 318 2.01 -30.63 -13.19
N PRO A 319 3.33 -30.86 -13.17
CA PRO A 319 4.25 -29.87 -12.64
C PRO A 319 4.19 -28.58 -13.45
N GLN A 320 4.11 -27.44 -12.74
CA GLN A 320 4.10 -26.11 -13.31
C GLN A 320 5.27 -25.32 -12.72
N ALA A 321 5.98 -24.59 -13.59
CA ALA A 321 7.01 -23.68 -13.11
C ALA A 321 6.39 -22.54 -12.28
N PRO A 322 7.06 -22.08 -11.23
CA PRO A 322 6.54 -20.94 -10.45
C PRO A 322 6.47 -19.69 -11.33
N PRO A 323 5.42 -18.87 -11.23
CA PRO A 323 5.24 -17.68 -12.07
C PRO A 323 6.11 -16.51 -11.59
N LEU A 324 7.41 -16.74 -11.48
CA LEU A 324 8.38 -15.74 -11.07
C LEU A 324 8.51 -14.63 -12.12
N ALA A 325 8.34 -13.39 -11.72
CA ALA A 325 8.52 -12.22 -12.57
C ALA A 325 9.46 -11.20 -11.90
N PRO A 326 10.30 -10.48 -12.66
CA PRO A 326 11.08 -9.40 -12.09
C PRO A 326 10.15 -8.25 -11.71
N VAL A 327 10.36 -7.61 -10.56
CA VAL A 327 9.57 -6.44 -10.10
C VAL A 327 9.70 -5.29 -11.11
N ASP A 328 10.90 -5.11 -11.66
CA ASP A 328 11.15 -4.19 -12.77
C ASP A 328 12.01 -4.90 -13.83
N ALA A 329 11.40 -5.20 -14.97
CA ALA A 329 12.07 -5.85 -16.10
C ALA A 329 13.14 -4.99 -16.79
N LYS A 330 13.18 -3.68 -16.50
CA LYS A 330 14.15 -2.75 -17.07
C LYS A 330 15.28 -2.40 -16.10
N ALA A 331 15.16 -2.81 -14.84
CA ALA A 331 16.16 -2.52 -13.83
C ALA A 331 17.49 -3.19 -14.16
N VAL A 332 18.56 -2.46 -13.93
CA VAL A 332 19.93 -2.93 -14.09
C VAL A 332 20.58 -3.02 -12.71
N TYR A 333 21.28 -4.10 -12.45
CA TYR A 333 21.85 -4.39 -11.14
C TYR A 333 23.37 -4.50 -11.21
N CYS A 334 24.07 -4.11 -10.16
CA CYS A 334 25.51 -4.26 -10.10
C CYS A 334 25.89 -5.67 -9.63
N ALA A 335 26.61 -6.40 -10.45
CA ALA A 335 27.10 -7.74 -10.13
C ALA A 335 28.08 -7.78 -8.93
N GLN A 336 28.77 -6.69 -8.65
CA GLN A 336 29.77 -6.58 -7.56
C GLN A 336 29.19 -6.02 -6.26
N ARG A 337 27.88 -5.72 -6.24
CA ARG A 337 27.22 -5.25 -5.02
C ARG A 337 27.18 -6.36 -3.98
N PRO A 338 27.74 -6.16 -2.77
CA PRO A 338 27.67 -7.14 -1.69
C PRO A 338 26.20 -7.44 -1.34
N GLY A 339 25.83 -8.71 -1.28
CA GLY A 339 24.44 -9.10 -1.00
C GLY A 339 23.47 -8.61 -2.07
N LEU A 340 23.86 -8.65 -3.34
CA LEU A 340 22.98 -8.30 -4.46
C LEU A 340 21.64 -9.00 -4.32
N VAL A 341 20.57 -8.25 -4.32
CA VAL A 341 19.19 -8.75 -4.34
C VAL A 341 18.63 -8.56 -5.72
N LEU A 342 18.03 -9.60 -6.27
CA LEU A 342 17.26 -9.58 -7.50
C LEU A 342 15.77 -9.58 -7.11
N PRO A 343 15.07 -8.45 -7.21
CA PRO A 343 13.67 -8.36 -6.79
C PRO A 343 12.76 -9.17 -7.71
N VAL A 344 12.03 -10.10 -7.12
CA VAL A 344 11.14 -11.02 -7.84
C VAL A 344 9.81 -11.10 -7.13
N GLU A 345 8.74 -11.19 -7.90
CA GLU A 345 7.36 -11.33 -7.42
C GLU A 345 6.62 -12.45 -8.17
N GLY A 346 5.36 -12.70 -7.82
CA GLY A 346 4.46 -13.64 -8.50
C GLY A 346 4.48 -15.06 -7.96
N ALA A 347 5.44 -15.45 -7.11
CA ALA A 347 5.51 -16.79 -6.52
C ALA A 347 5.81 -16.74 -5.02
N PRO A 348 4.83 -16.39 -4.17
CA PRO A 348 5.03 -16.23 -2.73
C PRO A 348 5.50 -17.50 -2.02
N LEU A 349 5.17 -18.67 -2.55
CA LEU A 349 5.60 -19.95 -2.03
C LEU A 349 7.12 -20.20 -2.20
N ALA A 350 7.77 -19.53 -3.15
CA ALA A 350 9.23 -19.59 -3.27
C ALA A 350 9.96 -18.96 -2.08
N TYR A 351 9.27 -18.13 -1.29
CA TYR A 351 9.81 -17.46 -0.10
C TYR A 351 9.35 -18.08 1.22
N SER A 352 8.29 -18.86 1.22
CA SER A 352 7.67 -19.41 2.43
C SER A 352 7.72 -20.94 2.54
N THR A 353 8.27 -21.61 1.51
CA THR A 353 8.44 -23.07 1.46
C THR A 353 9.79 -23.40 0.85
N ASP A 354 10.16 -24.68 0.91
CA ASP A 354 11.38 -25.20 0.29
C ASP A 354 11.14 -25.72 -1.15
N TYR A 355 10.01 -25.40 -1.76
CA TYR A 355 9.65 -25.85 -3.11
C TYR A 355 10.64 -25.39 -4.17
N ALA A 356 11.14 -24.14 -4.03
CA ALA A 356 12.22 -23.61 -4.85
C ALA A 356 13.57 -23.97 -4.23
N HIS A 357 14.27 -24.93 -4.79
CA HIS A 357 15.56 -25.35 -4.27
C HIS A 357 16.62 -25.45 -5.37
N ALA A 358 17.89 -25.64 -5.01
CA ALA A 358 19.03 -25.63 -5.92
C ALA A 358 19.01 -24.40 -6.85
N MET A 359 18.64 -23.24 -6.28
CA MET A 359 18.50 -21.99 -7.03
C MET A 359 19.86 -21.43 -7.41
N GLY A 360 19.98 -20.97 -8.65
CA GLY A 360 21.19 -20.38 -9.22
C GLY A 360 20.89 -19.21 -10.16
N LEU A 361 21.91 -18.40 -10.37
CA LEU A 361 21.92 -17.33 -11.36
C LEU A 361 22.93 -17.69 -12.45
N ARG A 362 22.46 -17.95 -13.65
CA ARG A 362 23.27 -18.38 -14.79
C ARG A 362 23.69 -17.19 -15.63
N LEU A 363 24.99 -17.04 -15.81
CA LEU A 363 25.61 -16.02 -16.63
C LEU A 363 26.47 -16.64 -17.73
N LYS A 364 26.62 -15.93 -18.87
CA LYS A 364 27.55 -16.33 -19.92
C LYS A 364 28.75 -15.42 -19.93
N THR A 365 29.96 -15.99 -19.92
CA THR A 365 31.21 -15.25 -20.08
C THR A 365 31.45 -14.81 -21.51
N LYS A 366 32.36 -13.85 -21.74
CA LYS A 366 32.86 -13.46 -23.07
C LYS A 366 33.36 -14.64 -23.91
N ALA A 367 33.91 -15.66 -23.26
CA ALA A 367 34.36 -16.89 -23.89
C ALA A 367 33.23 -17.88 -24.22
N GLY A 368 32.01 -17.59 -23.84
CA GLY A 368 30.83 -18.46 -24.04
C GLY A 368 30.68 -19.56 -22.97
N GLU A 369 31.51 -19.56 -21.95
CA GLU A 369 31.36 -20.46 -20.79
C GLU A 369 30.19 -20.01 -19.89
N THR A 370 29.58 -20.97 -19.20
CA THR A 370 28.53 -20.70 -18.23
C THR A 370 29.10 -20.63 -16.83
N LEU A 371 28.75 -19.59 -16.09
CA LEU A 371 28.97 -19.48 -14.66
C LEU A 371 27.60 -19.51 -13.95
N ASP A 372 27.47 -20.37 -12.96
CA ASP A 372 26.32 -20.42 -12.07
C ASP A 372 26.71 -19.87 -10.68
N LEU A 373 26.01 -18.83 -10.25
CA LEU A 373 26.14 -18.25 -8.91
C LEU A 373 25.00 -18.75 -8.02
N PRO A 374 25.27 -19.25 -6.83
CA PRO A 374 24.22 -19.65 -5.90
C PRO A 374 23.34 -18.46 -5.51
N VAL A 375 22.03 -18.68 -5.43
CA VAL A 375 21.09 -17.68 -4.94
C VAL A 375 20.18 -18.27 -3.87
N ARG A 376 19.69 -17.42 -2.99
CA ARG A 376 18.80 -17.79 -1.91
C ARG A 376 17.58 -16.84 -1.92
N ALA A 377 16.39 -17.41 -1.86
CA ALA A 377 15.17 -16.63 -1.66
C ALA A 377 15.20 -15.93 -0.29
N ASP A 378 14.83 -14.66 -0.25
CA ASP A 378 14.80 -13.87 0.97
C ASP A 378 13.64 -12.87 0.91
N ALA A 379 12.59 -13.16 1.66
CA ALA A 379 11.40 -12.35 1.70
C ALA A 379 11.65 -10.96 2.33
N GLU A 380 12.55 -10.88 3.33
CA GLU A 380 12.93 -9.61 3.97
C GLU A 380 13.70 -8.70 3.01
N ALA A 381 14.49 -9.30 2.12
CA ALA A 381 15.19 -8.59 1.06
C ALA A 381 14.30 -8.30 -0.15
N GLY A 382 13.15 -8.94 -0.26
CA GLY A 382 12.19 -8.77 -1.35
C GLY A 382 12.61 -9.40 -2.67
N GLY A 383 13.45 -10.44 -2.65
CA GLY A 383 13.97 -11.09 -3.85
C GLY A 383 14.94 -12.23 -3.57
N PHE A 384 15.73 -12.55 -4.59
CA PHE A 384 16.77 -13.56 -4.47
C PHE A 384 18.12 -12.90 -4.20
N VAL A 385 18.75 -13.27 -3.10
CA VAL A 385 20.07 -12.79 -2.70
C VAL A 385 21.13 -13.64 -3.40
N VAL A 386 22.02 -12.99 -4.15
CA VAL A 386 23.08 -13.63 -4.93
C VAL A 386 24.33 -13.77 -4.07
N ASP A 387 24.90 -14.97 -4.00
CA ASP A 387 26.28 -15.16 -3.51
C ASP A 387 27.26 -14.95 -4.66
N ALA A 388 27.74 -13.73 -4.80
CA ALA A 388 28.67 -13.33 -5.86
C ALA A 388 30.10 -13.80 -5.65
N LYS A 389 30.36 -14.69 -4.71
CA LYS A 389 31.68 -15.29 -4.54
C LYS A 389 32.11 -16.05 -5.80
N GLY A 390 33.24 -15.63 -6.37
CA GLY A 390 33.74 -16.22 -7.63
C GLY A 390 33.31 -15.46 -8.88
N PHE A 391 32.52 -14.40 -8.77
CA PHE A 391 32.30 -13.50 -9.89
C PHE A 391 33.56 -12.66 -10.17
N ASP A 392 34.14 -12.85 -11.35
CA ASP A 392 35.28 -12.09 -11.85
C ASP A 392 34.80 -11.20 -13.00
N PRO A 393 34.67 -9.87 -12.81
CA PRO A 393 34.15 -8.96 -13.81
C PRO A 393 34.93 -8.97 -15.12
N ALA A 394 36.24 -9.27 -15.11
CA ALA A 394 37.07 -9.32 -16.31
C ALA A 394 36.61 -10.39 -17.33
N ARG A 395 35.89 -11.39 -16.87
CA ARG A 395 35.36 -12.48 -17.72
C ARG A 395 34.04 -12.15 -18.41
N PHE A 396 33.40 -11.04 -18.05
CA PHE A 396 32.08 -10.67 -18.53
C PHE A 396 32.10 -9.36 -19.32
N ASP A 397 31.10 -9.15 -20.16
CA ASP A 397 30.85 -7.86 -20.82
C ASP A 397 30.37 -6.83 -19.79
N ASP A 398 30.46 -5.54 -20.12
CA ASP A 398 30.04 -4.44 -19.25
C ASP A 398 28.58 -4.60 -18.80
N GLN A 399 27.75 -5.14 -19.71
CA GLN A 399 26.39 -5.58 -19.44
C GLN A 399 26.25 -7.06 -19.78
N THR A 400 25.69 -7.82 -18.88
CA THR A 400 25.54 -9.26 -19.01
C THR A 400 24.14 -9.70 -18.58
N ASP A 401 23.51 -10.52 -19.43
CA ASP A 401 22.25 -11.17 -19.08
C ASP A 401 22.49 -12.30 -18.10
N ALA A 402 21.71 -12.30 -17.03
CA ALA A 402 21.72 -13.33 -16.01
C ALA A 402 20.33 -13.95 -15.88
N VAL A 403 20.23 -15.27 -15.95
CA VAL A 403 18.97 -16.01 -15.87
C VAL A 403 18.87 -16.70 -14.53
N LEU A 404 17.82 -16.37 -13.76
CA LEU A 404 17.48 -17.12 -12.55
C LEU A 404 16.98 -18.49 -12.95
N HIS A 405 17.48 -19.55 -12.32
CA HIS A 405 17.04 -20.93 -12.58
C HIS A 405 17.08 -21.77 -11.31
N GLY A 406 16.49 -22.95 -11.35
CA GLY A 406 16.51 -23.85 -10.21
C GLY A 406 15.62 -25.06 -10.40
N GLN A 407 15.27 -25.67 -9.29
CA GLN A 407 14.31 -26.77 -9.21
C GLN A 407 13.02 -26.27 -8.52
N TRP A 408 11.87 -26.63 -9.05
CA TRP A 408 10.57 -26.52 -8.41
C TRP A 408 10.02 -27.93 -8.20
N GLY A 409 10.17 -28.43 -6.99
CA GLY A 409 10.04 -29.87 -6.77
C GLY A 409 11.04 -30.68 -7.62
N PHE A 410 10.53 -31.63 -8.34
CA PHE A 410 11.33 -32.48 -9.23
C PHE A 410 11.64 -31.85 -10.61
N THR A 411 11.09 -30.68 -10.89
CA THR A 411 11.16 -30.08 -12.23
C THR A 411 12.13 -28.92 -12.28
N ALA A 412 13.10 -28.99 -13.17
CA ALA A 412 13.98 -27.87 -13.45
C ALA A 412 13.21 -26.77 -14.20
N PHE A 413 13.48 -25.51 -13.87
CA PHE A 413 12.88 -24.37 -14.54
C PHE A 413 13.90 -23.25 -14.76
N ASP A 414 13.66 -22.45 -15.79
CA ASP A 414 14.29 -21.15 -15.99
C ASP A 414 13.28 -20.05 -15.61
N GLY A 415 13.70 -19.17 -14.74
CA GLY A 415 12.92 -18.02 -14.26
C GLY A 415 13.22 -16.76 -15.05
N PRO A 416 13.02 -15.55 -14.45
CA PRO A 416 13.26 -14.29 -15.12
C PRO A 416 14.74 -14.02 -15.41
N SER A 417 14.96 -13.18 -16.44
CA SER A 417 16.28 -12.65 -16.79
C SER A 417 16.49 -11.29 -16.16
N PHE A 418 17.73 -11.01 -15.79
CA PHE A 418 18.16 -9.73 -15.21
C PHE A 418 19.36 -9.18 -15.98
N GLN A 419 19.41 -7.85 -16.09
CA GLN A 419 20.57 -7.15 -16.65
C GLN A 419 21.54 -6.84 -15.51
N LEU A 420 22.76 -7.37 -15.61
CA LEU A 420 23.83 -7.07 -14.67
C LEU A 420 24.86 -6.14 -15.31
N GLN A 421 25.35 -5.17 -14.55
CA GLN A 421 26.49 -4.34 -14.89
C GLN A 421 27.69 -4.67 -14.01
N SER A 422 28.89 -4.52 -14.59
CA SER A 422 30.16 -4.68 -13.86
C SER A 422 30.81 -3.32 -13.65
N SER A 423 31.39 -3.09 -12.46
CA SER A 423 32.13 -1.85 -12.17
C SER A 423 33.42 -1.79 -12.96
N HIS A 424 33.77 -0.64 -13.49
CA HIS A 424 35.02 -0.36 -14.20
C HIS A 424 35.70 0.89 -13.65
N ALA A 425 37.01 0.96 -13.81
CA ALA A 425 37.83 2.12 -13.43
C ALA A 425 37.67 3.34 -14.36
N GLU A 426 36.80 3.26 -15.35
CA GLU A 426 36.62 4.33 -16.33
C GLU A 426 35.81 5.51 -15.80
N ALA A 427 36.14 6.65 -16.34
CA ALA A 427 35.89 7.94 -15.76
C ALA A 427 34.41 8.36 -15.87
N TRP A 428 33.77 8.55 -14.74
CA TRP A 428 32.63 9.46 -14.62
C TRP A 428 33.07 10.86 -15.00
N ARG A 429 32.27 11.56 -15.78
CA ARG A 429 32.51 12.94 -16.18
C ARG A 429 31.24 13.75 -16.00
N VAL A 430 31.41 15.07 -15.90
CA VAL A 430 30.27 15.98 -15.93
C VAL A 430 29.63 15.95 -17.31
N ALA A 431 28.32 15.88 -17.37
CA ALA A 431 27.57 15.93 -18.60
C ALA A 431 27.79 17.26 -19.34
N ALA A 432 27.82 17.22 -20.67
CA ALA A 432 27.99 18.42 -21.46
C ALA A 432 26.88 19.46 -21.14
N GLY A 433 27.31 20.66 -20.78
CA GLY A 433 26.44 21.77 -20.37
C GLY A 433 26.24 21.92 -18.87
N ASP A 434 26.67 20.97 -18.07
CA ASP A 434 26.59 21.06 -16.59
C ASP A 434 27.92 21.48 -15.93
N GLU A 435 28.97 21.78 -16.72
CA GLU A 435 30.29 22.20 -16.22
C GLU A 435 30.21 23.48 -15.35
N GLN A 436 29.15 24.26 -15.51
CA GLN A 436 28.89 25.48 -14.77
C GLN A 436 27.60 25.43 -13.97
N ALA A 437 27.06 24.26 -13.74
CA ALA A 437 25.77 24.09 -13.05
C ALA A 437 25.85 24.41 -11.56
N LEU A 438 27.03 24.23 -10.95
CA LEU A 438 27.23 24.42 -9.52
C LEU A 438 27.36 25.90 -9.16
N VAL A 439 26.41 26.36 -8.38
CA VAL A 439 26.40 27.76 -7.98
C VAL A 439 26.16 27.86 -6.47
N VAL A 440 27.04 28.60 -5.80
CA VAL A 440 26.97 28.79 -4.36
C VAL A 440 25.70 29.51 -3.93
N GLY A 441 25.17 29.13 -2.76
CA GLY A 441 23.99 29.71 -2.17
C GLY A 441 22.72 28.89 -2.30
N ARG A 442 22.75 27.78 -3.02
CA ARG A 442 21.60 26.84 -3.16
C ARG A 442 22.08 25.42 -3.39
N ASP A 443 21.15 24.50 -3.40
CA ASP A 443 21.37 23.12 -3.83
C ASP A 443 21.21 23.04 -5.35
N ASP A 444 22.20 22.49 -6.03
CA ASP A 444 22.18 22.30 -7.49
C ASP A 444 22.25 20.82 -7.84
N VAL A 445 21.61 20.43 -8.93
CA VAL A 445 21.69 19.08 -9.49
C VAL A 445 22.70 19.09 -10.63
N VAL A 446 23.70 18.22 -10.55
CA VAL A 446 24.71 17.99 -11.60
C VAL A 446 24.49 16.61 -12.17
N ARG A 447 24.46 16.55 -13.50
CA ARG A 447 24.44 15.27 -14.22
C ARG A 447 25.88 14.81 -14.46
N LEU A 448 26.12 13.58 -14.06
CA LEU A 448 27.35 12.89 -14.41
C LEU A 448 27.05 11.85 -15.47
N GLU A 449 27.84 11.84 -16.53
CA GLU A 449 27.84 10.80 -17.55
C GLU A 449 28.97 9.82 -17.25
N GLY A 450 28.65 8.55 -17.35
CA GLY A 450 29.61 7.47 -17.14
C GLY A 450 29.10 6.19 -17.75
N ARG A 451 29.44 5.09 -17.13
CA ARG A 451 28.88 3.78 -17.40
C ARG A 451 28.51 3.15 -16.06
N GLU A 452 27.64 2.19 -16.07
CA GLU A 452 27.34 1.35 -14.92
C GLU A 452 26.83 2.14 -13.68
N ALA A 453 25.85 3.00 -13.89
CA ALA A 453 25.20 3.75 -12.80
C ALA A 453 24.67 2.83 -11.70
N ALA A 454 24.23 1.63 -12.03
CA ALA A 454 23.81 0.64 -11.06
C ALA A 454 24.91 0.20 -10.10
N CYS A 455 26.18 0.36 -10.48
CA CYS A 455 27.34 -0.01 -9.66
C CYS A 455 27.85 1.12 -8.75
N VAL A 456 27.23 2.28 -8.76
CA VAL A 456 27.61 3.37 -7.85
C VAL A 456 27.14 3.02 -6.44
N GLU A 457 28.08 3.05 -5.50
CA GLU A 457 27.85 2.79 -4.07
C GLU A 457 27.51 4.07 -3.32
N SER A 458 28.26 5.13 -3.59
CA SER A 458 28.07 6.43 -2.95
C SER A 458 28.72 7.54 -3.78
N VAL A 459 28.17 8.75 -3.64
CA VAL A 459 28.79 9.98 -4.13
C VAL A 459 29.03 10.88 -2.94
N THR A 460 30.26 11.39 -2.79
CA THR A 460 30.61 12.32 -1.71
C THR A 460 31.23 13.59 -2.28
N LEU A 461 31.12 14.69 -1.55
CA LEU A 461 31.68 15.99 -1.91
C LEU A 461 33.00 16.20 -1.20
N ARG A 462 34.01 16.62 -1.95
CA ARG A 462 35.23 17.20 -1.39
C ARG A 462 35.31 18.66 -1.80
N ALA A 463 35.28 19.56 -0.83
CA ALA A 463 35.37 21.00 -1.01
C ALA A 463 36.63 21.56 -0.33
N PRO A 464 37.05 22.78 -0.68
CA PRO A 464 38.20 23.42 0.00
C PRO A 464 38.01 23.60 1.53
N SER A 465 36.77 23.62 1.99
CA SER A 465 36.38 23.71 3.40
C SER A 465 36.48 22.38 4.17
N GLY A 466 36.77 21.27 3.49
CA GLY A 466 36.83 19.91 4.03
C GLY A 466 36.01 18.91 3.22
N ASP A 467 36.18 17.64 3.63
CA ASP A 467 35.37 16.58 3.04
C ASP A 467 33.92 16.72 3.52
N GLY A 468 32.99 16.83 2.55
CA GLY A 468 31.54 16.82 2.79
C GLY A 468 31.03 15.41 3.03
N GLY A 469 29.77 15.31 3.49
CA GLY A 469 29.07 14.05 3.67
C GLY A 469 28.68 13.36 2.36
N ALA A 470 27.97 12.26 2.48
CA ALA A 470 27.32 11.61 1.35
C ALA A 470 26.28 12.55 0.74
N LEU A 471 26.22 12.54 -0.59
CA LEU A 471 25.27 13.33 -1.37
C LEU A 471 24.09 12.47 -1.79
N ASP A 472 22.94 13.10 -1.94
CA ASP A 472 21.78 12.48 -2.58
C ASP A 472 22.02 12.39 -4.09
N TRP A 473 21.78 11.21 -4.64
CA TRP A 473 21.93 10.96 -6.05
C TRP A 473 20.90 9.93 -6.54
N SER A 474 20.61 9.97 -7.81
CA SER A 474 19.76 8.99 -8.47
C SER A 474 20.31 8.61 -9.85
N ALA A 475 20.12 7.34 -10.24
CA ALA A 475 20.43 6.90 -11.59
C ALA A 475 19.27 7.30 -12.50
N ALA A 476 19.48 8.34 -13.32
CA ALA A 476 18.48 8.79 -14.29
C ALA A 476 18.40 7.83 -15.49
N GLN A 477 19.55 7.27 -15.88
CA GLN A 477 19.71 6.25 -16.93
C GLN A 477 20.87 5.31 -16.55
N ALA A 478 21.07 4.25 -17.32
CA ALA A 478 22.14 3.28 -17.05
C ALA A 478 23.56 3.89 -17.07
N ASP A 479 23.71 5.03 -17.72
CA ASP A 479 24.97 5.76 -17.94
C ASP A 479 24.95 7.17 -17.37
N GLN A 480 23.93 7.54 -16.59
CA GLN A 480 23.76 8.89 -16.07
C GLN A 480 23.35 8.89 -14.59
N LEU A 481 24.01 9.77 -13.81
CA LEU A 481 23.66 10.09 -12.44
C LEU A 481 23.23 11.54 -12.33
N ASP A 482 22.17 11.80 -11.63
CA ASP A 482 21.76 13.11 -11.15
C ASP A 482 22.19 13.22 -9.68
N VAL A 483 23.14 14.11 -9.40
CA VAL A 483 23.74 14.30 -8.08
C VAL A 483 23.33 15.65 -7.52
N THR A 484 22.68 15.67 -6.37
CA THR A 484 22.33 16.90 -5.65
C THR A 484 23.51 17.36 -4.81
N VAL A 485 24.04 18.54 -5.11
CA VAL A 485 25.20 19.13 -4.43
C VAL A 485 24.74 20.30 -3.56
N PRO A 486 24.79 20.19 -2.23
CA PRO A 486 24.37 21.27 -1.32
C PRO A 486 25.48 22.33 -1.24
N LEU A 487 25.21 23.53 -1.75
CA LEU A 487 26.13 24.64 -1.77
C LEU A 487 25.60 25.89 -1.05
N ALA A 488 24.55 25.76 -0.21
CA ALA A 488 23.91 26.87 0.47
C ALA A 488 24.88 27.68 1.36
N GLY A 489 25.86 27.04 1.98
CA GLY A 489 26.88 27.71 2.80
C GLY A 489 28.30 27.68 2.23
N ALA A 490 28.45 27.26 0.97
CA ALA A 490 29.76 27.11 0.35
C ALA A 490 30.25 28.40 -0.30
N GLY A 491 31.58 28.55 -0.39
CA GLY A 491 32.21 29.59 -1.23
C GLY A 491 32.48 29.10 -2.65
N PRO A 492 32.62 30.02 -3.63
CA PRO A 492 33.03 29.64 -4.96
C PRO A 492 34.41 29.07 -5.01
N GLY A 493 34.68 28.07 -5.80
CA GLY A 493 36.01 27.46 -5.92
C GLY A 493 35.98 26.05 -6.53
N ALA A 494 37.10 25.35 -6.44
CA ALA A 494 37.24 23.98 -6.91
C ALA A 494 36.48 23.03 -5.94
N VAL A 495 35.68 22.20 -6.48
CA VAL A 495 34.98 21.10 -5.76
C VAL A 495 35.24 19.79 -6.49
N THR A 496 35.18 18.66 -5.80
CA THR A 496 35.40 17.36 -6.41
C THR A 496 34.31 16.41 -5.93
N LEU A 497 33.59 15.79 -6.83
CA LEU A 497 32.73 14.69 -6.51
C LEU A 497 33.54 13.39 -6.52
N LEU A 498 33.41 12.61 -5.46
CA LEU A 498 34.04 11.31 -5.32
C LEU A 498 32.97 10.24 -5.53
N VAL A 499 33.03 9.58 -6.67
CA VAL A 499 32.08 8.52 -7.05
C VAL A 499 32.71 7.18 -6.68
N LYS A 500 32.16 6.54 -5.67
CA LYS A 500 32.56 5.21 -5.21
C LYS A 500 31.69 4.16 -5.90
N GLN A 501 32.32 3.14 -6.44
CA GLN A 501 31.63 1.99 -7.05
C GLN A 501 31.90 0.73 -6.23
N TYR A 502 30.92 -0.19 -6.24
CA TYR A 502 31.06 -1.50 -5.63
C TYR A 502 32.24 -2.26 -6.23
N GLY A 503 33.01 -2.94 -5.40
CA GLY A 503 34.17 -3.74 -5.83
C GLY A 503 35.42 -2.95 -6.21
N MET A 504 35.36 -1.62 -6.27
CA MET A 504 36.51 -0.76 -6.53
C MET A 504 37.15 -0.30 -5.21
N ALA A 505 38.48 -0.32 -5.11
CA ALA A 505 39.20 0.08 -3.89
C ALA A 505 39.06 1.58 -3.62
N GLU A 506 39.28 2.40 -4.63
CA GLU A 506 39.30 3.85 -4.52
C GLU A 506 38.11 4.49 -5.23
N PRO A 507 37.55 5.60 -4.70
CA PRO A 507 36.55 6.37 -5.41
C PRO A 507 37.18 7.15 -6.56
N GLN A 508 36.45 7.29 -7.65
CA GLN A 508 36.87 8.13 -8.76
C GLN A 508 36.59 9.61 -8.45
N ALA A 509 37.59 10.47 -8.67
CA ALA A 509 37.45 11.90 -8.52
C ALA A 509 36.94 12.56 -9.81
N VAL A 510 35.84 13.29 -9.72
CA VAL A 510 35.29 14.13 -10.78
C VAL A 510 35.45 15.59 -10.39
N PRO A 511 36.43 16.30 -10.96
CA PRO A 511 36.67 17.69 -10.63
C PRO A 511 35.60 18.61 -11.24
N LEU A 512 35.14 19.57 -10.45
CA LEU A 512 34.14 20.58 -10.75
C LEU A 512 34.56 21.93 -10.21
N LYS A 513 33.81 22.95 -10.59
CA LYS A 513 33.97 24.28 -10.02
C LYS A 513 32.61 24.85 -9.65
N SER A 514 32.50 25.36 -8.43
CA SER A 514 31.36 26.16 -8.02
C SER A 514 31.58 27.63 -8.34
N TYR A 515 30.53 28.30 -8.77
CA TYR A 515 30.59 29.69 -9.20
C TYR A 515 29.68 30.55 -8.33
N ALA A 516 30.07 31.79 -8.08
CA ALA A 516 29.15 32.81 -7.65
C ALA A 516 28.47 33.38 -8.91
N GLU A 517 27.28 33.00 -9.20
CA GLU A 517 26.55 33.52 -10.35
C GLU A 517 25.59 34.64 -9.93
N ALA A 518 25.59 35.69 -10.72
CA ALA A 518 24.61 36.76 -10.57
C ALA A 518 23.24 36.29 -11.06
N GLY A 519 22.20 36.63 -10.33
CA GLY A 519 20.83 36.42 -10.82
C GLY A 519 20.62 37.06 -12.18
N ARG A 520 19.88 36.39 -13.06
CA ARG A 520 19.47 36.96 -14.36
C ARG A 520 18.11 37.62 -14.17
N LEU A 521 18.07 38.94 -14.27
CA LEU A 521 16.85 39.72 -14.15
C LEU A 521 16.16 39.80 -15.52
N GLN A 522 14.88 39.52 -15.57
CA GLN A 522 14.05 39.65 -16.77
C GLN A 522 13.18 40.91 -16.73
N SER A 523 12.33 41.02 -15.73
CA SER A 523 11.42 42.15 -15.56
C SER A 523 11.14 42.42 -14.08
N PHE A 524 10.85 43.66 -13.77
CA PHE A 524 10.27 44.03 -12.50
C PHE A 524 8.97 44.80 -12.77
N THR A 525 7.86 44.20 -12.33
CA THR A 525 6.51 44.77 -12.45
C THR A 525 6.09 45.41 -11.13
N LEU A 526 5.76 46.68 -11.17
CA LEU A 526 5.25 47.41 -10.03
C LEU A 526 4.08 48.31 -10.46
N HIS A 527 2.98 48.18 -9.80
CA HIS A 527 1.81 49.05 -10.05
C HIS A 527 1.80 50.27 -9.14
N ALA A 528 1.30 51.37 -9.68
CA ALA A 528 1.15 52.57 -8.92
C ALA A 528 0.11 52.39 -7.78
N GLY A 529 0.53 52.67 -6.57
CA GLY A 529 -0.32 52.46 -5.37
C GLY A 529 0.00 51.21 -4.60
N ASP A 530 0.75 50.28 -5.18
CA ASP A 530 1.11 49.05 -4.49
C ASP A 530 2.38 49.20 -3.63
N THR A 531 2.43 48.48 -2.52
CA THR A 531 3.60 48.42 -1.61
C THR A 531 4.54 47.30 -1.91
N ALA A 532 4.25 46.46 -2.89
CA ALA A 532 5.09 45.35 -3.35
C ALA A 532 5.12 45.29 -4.87
N GLY A 533 6.22 44.83 -5.44
CA GLY A 533 6.39 44.53 -6.86
C GLY A 533 6.91 43.13 -7.09
N GLU A 534 6.81 42.62 -8.30
CA GLU A 534 7.20 41.28 -8.68
C GLU A 534 8.40 41.32 -9.63
N LEU A 535 9.49 40.71 -9.21
CA LEU A 535 10.71 40.54 -9.99
C LEU A 535 10.75 39.16 -10.58
N SER A 536 10.84 39.05 -11.91
CA SER A 536 11.01 37.80 -12.62
C SER A 536 12.43 37.63 -13.14
N GLY A 537 12.88 36.38 -13.22
CA GLY A 537 14.22 36.10 -13.71
C GLY A 537 14.67 34.67 -13.39
N ALA A 538 15.97 34.49 -13.25
CA ALA A 538 16.55 33.24 -12.80
C ALA A 538 17.50 33.53 -11.63
N ARG A 539 17.48 32.68 -10.61
CA ARG A 539 18.32 32.79 -9.41
C ARG A 539 18.12 34.10 -8.66
N LEU A 540 16.86 34.38 -8.45
CA LEU A 540 16.46 35.53 -7.68
C LEU A 540 16.71 35.37 -6.16
N ASP A 541 17.09 34.15 -5.72
CA ASP A 541 17.61 33.84 -4.39
C ASP A 541 18.85 34.69 -4.01
N GLN A 542 19.56 35.18 -5.02
CA GLN A 542 20.72 36.06 -4.87
C GLN A 542 20.35 37.54 -4.66
N VAL A 543 19.09 37.90 -4.83
CA VAL A 543 18.65 39.29 -4.68
C VAL A 543 18.49 39.62 -3.17
N THR A 544 19.21 40.62 -2.72
CA THR A 544 19.14 41.12 -1.33
C THR A 544 18.37 42.43 -1.21
N GLY A 545 18.11 43.11 -2.32
CA GLY A 545 17.28 44.31 -2.34
C GLY A 545 17.21 44.95 -3.73
N LEU A 546 16.24 45.85 -3.88
CA LEU A 546 16.06 46.69 -5.08
C LEU A 546 15.84 48.15 -4.69
N THR A 547 16.36 49.07 -5.47
CA THR A 547 16.14 50.49 -5.30
C THR A 547 15.59 51.10 -6.62
N LEU A 548 14.42 51.69 -6.58
CA LEU A 548 13.80 52.40 -7.73
C LEU A 548 13.39 53.83 -7.33
N ALA A 549 13.90 54.80 -8.02
CA ALA A 549 13.61 56.23 -7.74
C ALA A 549 13.81 56.63 -6.26
N GLY A 550 14.80 56.03 -5.58
CA GLY A 550 15.09 56.27 -4.17
C GLY A 550 14.17 55.54 -3.16
N VAL A 551 13.23 54.70 -3.67
CA VAL A 551 12.45 53.79 -2.85
C VAL A 551 13.15 52.46 -2.77
N GLN A 552 13.33 51.93 -1.52
CA GLN A 552 13.98 50.65 -1.26
C GLN A 552 12.97 49.52 -1.11
N PHE A 553 13.28 48.35 -1.67
CA PHE A 553 12.50 47.16 -1.61
C PHE A 553 13.34 46.02 -1.00
N LYS A 554 12.72 45.15 -0.24
CA LYS A 554 13.31 43.98 0.40
C LYS A 554 12.71 42.72 -0.19
N PRO A 555 13.50 41.63 -0.31
CA PRO A 555 12.99 40.34 -0.75
C PRO A 555 11.90 39.82 0.19
N GLY A 556 10.77 39.42 -0.40
CA GLY A 556 9.64 38.75 0.22
C GLY A 556 9.59 37.27 -0.15
N VAL A 557 8.46 36.81 -0.63
CA VAL A 557 8.23 35.41 -1.02
C VAL A 557 8.82 35.15 -2.41
N MET A 558 9.56 34.04 -2.53
CA MET A 558 10.07 33.56 -3.81
C MET A 558 9.35 32.28 -4.22
N THR A 559 8.96 32.20 -5.50
CA THR A 559 8.42 31.02 -6.13
C THR A 559 9.26 30.64 -7.34
N SER A 560 9.57 29.33 -7.47
CA SER A 560 10.35 28.82 -8.61
C SER A 560 9.51 27.84 -9.41
N ALA A 561 9.46 28.03 -10.71
CA ALA A 561 8.73 27.18 -11.65
C ALA A 561 9.63 26.87 -12.88
N ARG A 562 9.19 25.93 -13.73
CA ARG A 562 9.95 25.57 -14.96
C ARG A 562 10.25 26.74 -15.90
N GLY A 563 9.66 27.89 -15.72
CA GLY A 563 9.83 29.09 -16.56
C GLY A 563 10.77 30.16 -15.97
N GLY A 564 11.23 29.99 -14.73
CA GLY A 564 12.04 30.95 -13.99
C GLY A 564 11.60 31.15 -12.55
N ASP A 565 12.27 32.06 -11.87
CA ASP A 565 11.96 32.46 -10.51
C ASP A 565 11.12 33.74 -10.54
N GLU A 566 10.16 33.85 -9.62
CA GLU A 566 9.37 35.04 -9.31
C GLU A 566 9.64 35.41 -7.84
N LEU A 567 10.10 36.62 -7.60
CA LEU A 567 10.41 37.15 -6.29
C LEU A 567 9.55 38.37 -6.01
N THR A 568 8.72 38.28 -4.98
CA THR A 568 8.04 39.48 -4.45
C THR A 568 9.04 40.39 -3.76
N LEU A 569 9.00 41.66 -4.03
CA LEU A 569 9.83 42.69 -3.41
C LEU A 569 8.93 43.69 -2.69
N ASP A 570 8.99 43.70 -1.37
CA ASP A 570 8.20 44.55 -0.52
C ASP A 570 8.90 45.91 -0.24
N MET A 571 8.16 47.00 -0.32
CA MET A 571 8.71 48.33 0.05
C MET A 571 9.17 48.34 1.47
N ALA A 572 10.40 48.79 1.71
CA ALA A 572 10.95 48.95 3.05
C ALA A 572 10.22 50.01 3.89
N ASP A 573 9.70 51.04 3.23
CA ASP A 573 8.81 52.09 3.80
C ASP A 573 7.58 52.25 2.90
N PRO A 574 6.37 51.89 3.40
CA PRO A 574 5.14 52.02 2.64
C PRO A 574 4.83 53.46 2.10
N LYS A 575 5.38 54.49 2.71
CA LYS A 575 5.27 55.88 2.24
C LYS A 575 5.98 56.11 0.90
N GLY A 576 6.81 55.15 0.46
CA GLY A 576 7.46 55.16 -0.82
C GLY A 576 6.51 55.17 -2.01
N VAL A 577 5.26 54.69 -1.81
CA VAL A 577 4.19 54.64 -2.82
C VAL A 577 3.92 56.01 -3.45
N GLU A 578 3.95 57.09 -2.67
CA GLU A 578 3.71 58.45 -3.15
C GLU A 578 4.76 58.94 -4.16
N LYS A 579 5.93 58.28 -4.22
CA LYS A 579 7.05 58.63 -5.11
C LYS A 579 7.00 57.93 -6.46
N LEU A 580 6.13 56.92 -6.59
CA LEU A 580 6.06 56.08 -7.78
C LEU A 580 4.69 56.26 -8.44
N THR A 581 4.68 57.00 -9.55
CA THR A 581 3.44 57.31 -10.28
C THR A 581 3.34 56.46 -11.56
N ALA A 582 2.10 56.16 -11.97
CA ALA A 582 1.83 55.44 -13.21
C ALA A 582 2.50 56.08 -14.43
N GLY A 583 3.13 55.28 -15.27
CA GLY A 583 3.87 55.71 -16.45
C GLY A 583 5.28 56.25 -16.16
N GLN A 584 5.69 56.30 -14.91
CA GLN A 584 7.03 56.73 -14.55
C GLN A 584 8.08 55.71 -15.00
N ILE A 585 9.04 56.15 -15.82
CA ILE A 585 10.16 55.32 -16.27
C ILE A 585 11.34 55.55 -15.31
N GLY A 586 11.93 54.48 -14.81
CA GLY A 586 13.08 54.52 -13.92
C GLY A 586 14.05 53.40 -14.17
N THR A 587 15.22 53.50 -13.56
CA THR A 587 16.20 52.40 -13.53
C THR A 587 16.23 51.80 -12.13
N ALA A 588 15.73 50.59 -12.01
CA ALA A 588 15.87 49.83 -10.78
C ALA A 588 17.30 49.33 -10.62
N LYS A 589 17.89 49.50 -9.47
CA LYS A 589 19.20 48.93 -9.05
C LYS A 589 18.92 47.79 -8.14
N VAL A 590 19.23 46.57 -8.59
CA VAL A 590 19.09 45.34 -7.83
C VAL A 590 20.44 44.98 -7.21
N THR A 591 20.44 44.78 -5.90
CA THR A 591 21.65 44.39 -5.14
C THR A 591 21.63 42.90 -4.93
N LEU A 592 22.76 42.23 -5.20
CA LEU A 592 22.94 40.80 -5.06
C LEU A 592 23.70 40.44 -3.77
N ALA A 593 23.58 39.18 -3.34
CA ALA A 593 24.22 38.69 -2.12
C ALA A 593 25.76 38.82 -2.12
N ASP A 594 26.36 38.84 -3.31
CA ASP A 594 27.78 39.05 -3.49
C ASP A 594 28.21 40.55 -3.54
N GLY A 595 27.23 41.44 -3.34
CA GLY A 595 27.45 42.89 -3.32
C GLY A 595 27.45 43.58 -4.69
N ARG A 596 27.34 42.81 -5.80
CA ARG A 596 27.17 43.36 -7.15
C ARG A 596 25.78 43.98 -7.32
N THR A 597 25.71 44.97 -8.19
CA THR A 597 24.44 45.58 -8.58
C THR A 597 24.14 45.35 -10.07
N GLN A 598 22.92 45.03 -10.36
CA GLN A 598 22.41 44.98 -11.73
C GLN A 598 21.36 46.11 -11.94
N SER A 599 21.23 46.56 -13.15
CA SER A 599 20.28 47.62 -13.51
C SER A 599 19.21 47.07 -14.44
N LEU A 600 17.95 47.37 -14.14
CA LEU A 600 16.80 46.99 -14.92
C LEU A 600 15.96 48.26 -15.22
N LYS A 601 15.57 48.44 -16.49
CA LYS A 601 14.62 49.51 -16.87
C LYS A 601 13.24 49.06 -16.42
N VAL A 602 12.55 49.93 -15.71
CA VAL A 602 11.21 49.70 -15.15
C VAL A 602 10.31 50.83 -15.54
N THR A 603 9.10 50.53 -15.97
CA THR A 603 8.01 51.44 -16.08
C THR A 603 6.97 51.10 -15.01
N VAL A 604 6.60 52.06 -14.16
CA VAL A 604 5.55 51.83 -13.17
C VAL A 604 4.23 51.68 -13.91
N ALA A 605 3.61 50.54 -13.76
CA ALA A 605 2.34 50.21 -14.39
C ALA A 605 1.18 51.06 -13.81
N GLY A 606 0.05 51.10 -14.48
CA GLY A 606 -1.18 51.63 -13.92
C GLY A 606 -1.52 50.99 -12.57
N PRO A 607 -2.45 51.51 -11.80
CA PRO A 607 -2.88 50.91 -10.57
C PRO A 607 -3.28 49.46 -10.79
N SER A 608 -2.96 48.59 -9.80
CA SER A 608 -3.25 47.15 -9.88
C SER A 608 -4.72 46.91 -10.20
N PRO A 609 -5.00 46.00 -11.12
CA PRO A 609 -6.38 45.70 -11.44
C PRO A 609 -7.07 45.08 -10.22
N SER A 610 -8.21 45.63 -9.87
CA SER A 610 -8.95 45.20 -8.69
C SER A 610 -10.45 45.18 -8.97
N VAL A 611 -11.11 44.22 -8.34
CA VAL A 611 -12.54 43.99 -8.45
C VAL A 611 -13.13 43.75 -7.06
N ALA A 612 -14.39 44.16 -6.86
CA ALA A 612 -15.13 43.84 -5.66
C ALA A 612 -16.18 42.77 -5.93
N LEU A 613 -16.33 41.85 -5.03
CA LEU A 613 -17.39 40.86 -5.05
C LEU A 613 -18.71 41.54 -4.71
N ILE A 614 -19.69 41.51 -5.62
CA ILE A 614 -21.04 42.06 -5.40
C ILE A 614 -21.90 41.01 -4.69
N GLY A 615 -21.85 39.80 -5.15
CA GLY A 615 -22.63 38.68 -4.63
C GLY A 615 -22.23 37.37 -5.25
N LYS A 616 -22.67 36.30 -4.62
CA LYS A 616 -22.41 34.92 -5.09
C LYS A 616 -23.65 34.06 -4.92
N SER A 617 -23.80 33.07 -5.78
CA SER A 617 -24.87 32.08 -5.77
C SER A 617 -24.30 30.71 -6.06
N VAL A 618 -24.78 29.73 -5.35
CA VAL A 618 -24.36 28.33 -5.49
C VAL A 618 -25.51 27.49 -6.00
N GLN A 619 -25.32 26.76 -7.07
CA GLN A 619 -26.31 25.78 -7.52
C GLN A 619 -26.18 24.53 -6.60
N PRO A 620 -27.26 24.13 -5.90
CA PRO A 620 -27.27 22.93 -5.10
C PRO A 620 -27.07 21.73 -6.00
N GLY A 621 -26.16 20.83 -5.62
CA GLY A 621 -25.98 19.53 -6.29
C GLY A 621 -27.23 18.64 -6.19
N ALA A 622 -27.29 17.60 -7.01
CA ALA A 622 -28.39 16.66 -7.00
C ALA A 622 -28.66 16.08 -5.59
N PRO A 623 -29.94 15.91 -5.19
CA PRO A 623 -30.27 15.31 -3.91
C PRO A 623 -29.74 13.87 -3.86
N SER A 624 -29.15 13.47 -2.72
CA SER A 624 -28.68 12.10 -2.49
C SER A 624 -29.68 11.36 -1.59
N ASP A 625 -29.80 10.05 -1.77
CA ASP A 625 -30.62 9.15 -0.90
C ASP A 625 -30.02 8.95 0.50
N SER A 626 -28.95 9.61 0.82
CA SER A 626 -28.23 9.58 2.09
C SER A 626 -28.74 10.65 3.08
N ILE A 627 -28.35 10.54 4.35
CA ILE A 627 -28.56 11.61 5.33
C ILE A 627 -27.86 12.86 4.82
N ALA A 628 -28.64 13.89 4.50
CA ALA A 628 -28.11 15.08 3.87
C ALA A 628 -27.41 15.98 4.92
N ILE A 629 -26.17 16.39 4.61
CA ILE A 629 -25.49 17.44 5.33
C ILE A 629 -25.88 18.78 4.71
N ARG A 630 -26.47 19.63 5.51
CA ARG A 630 -26.78 21.02 5.15
C ARG A 630 -25.62 21.90 5.58
N LEU A 631 -24.97 22.49 4.62
CA LEU A 631 -23.96 23.51 4.86
C LEU A 631 -24.65 24.77 5.39
N THR A 632 -24.17 25.32 6.49
CA THR A 632 -24.72 26.47 7.16
C THR A 632 -23.85 27.71 7.00
N GLY A 633 -22.57 27.51 6.70
CA GLY A 633 -21.66 28.61 6.41
C GLY A 633 -22.06 29.35 5.14
N PRO A 634 -22.18 30.68 5.17
CA PRO A 634 -22.54 31.46 3.97
C PRO A 634 -21.49 31.32 2.85
N ASP A 635 -20.30 30.95 3.23
CA ASP A 635 -19.14 30.86 2.33
C ASP A 635 -18.72 29.42 2.03
N GLU A 636 -19.39 28.39 2.59
CA GLU A 636 -19.11 27.02 2.30
C GLU A 636 -19.67 26.58 0.95
N LEU A 637 -18.83 25.91 0.18
CA LEU A 637 -19.14 25.37 -1.14
C LEU A 637 -18.84 23.88 -1.16
N ARG A 638 -19.86 23.07 -1.46
CA ARG A 638 -19.64 21.63 -1.64
C ARG A 638 -18.72 21.36 -2.83
N GLN A 639 -17.76 20.46 -2.68
CA GLN A 639 -16.95 19.98 -3.80
C GLN A 639 -17.84 19.45 -4.94
N GLY A 640 -17.56 19.87 -6.17
CA GLY A 640 -18.38 19.55 -7.35
C GLY A 640 -19.60 20.46 -7.57
N ALA A 641 -19.80 21.49 -6.76
CA ALA A 641 -20.83 22.49 -7.00
C ALA A 641 -20.40 23.53 -8.04
N VAL A 642 -21.38 24.18 -8.62
CA VAL A 642 -21.18 25.34 -9.51
C VAL A 642 -21.46 26.61 -8.72
N ILE A 643 -20.48 27.51 -8.66
CA ILE A 643 -20.62 28.83 -8.07
C ILE A 643 -20.66 29.90 -9.17
N THR A 644 -21.65 30.77 -9.09
CA THR A 644 -21.73 31.99 -9.91
C THR A 644 -21.56 33.19 -9.02
N PHE A 645 -20.66 34.09 -9.36
CA PHE A 645 -20.40 35.30 -8.59
C PHE A 645 -20.23 36.51 -9.47
N SER A 646 -20.72 37.62 -8.99
CA SER A 646 -20.71 38.91 -9.71
C SER A 646 -19.64 39.80 -9.14
N LEU A 647 -18.88 40.43 -10.02
CA LEU A 647 -17.74 41.29 -9.72
C LEU A 647 -17.97 42.67 -10.29
N ARG A 648 -17.58 43.69 -9.52
CA ARG A 648 -17.55 45.08 -9.97
C ARG A 648 -16.11 45.52 -10.17
N ALA A 649 -15.82 46.13 -11.30
CA ALA A 649 -14.53 46.74 -11.56
C ALA A 649 -14.30 47.94 -10.60
N LEU A 650 -13.15 47.92 -9.94
CA LEU A 650 -12.71 49.02 -9.09
C LEU A 650 -11.57 49.78 -9.72
N GLN A 651 -10.57 49.10 -10.21
CA GLN A 651 -9.44 49.66 -10.96
C GLN A 651 -9.02 48.64 -12.05
N PRO A 652 -9.02 49.06 -13.33
CA PRO A 652 -9.68 50.27 -13.82
C PRO A 652 -11.19 50.21 -13.53
N THR A 653 -11.88 51.32 -13.56
CA THR A 653 -13.33 51.42 -13.21
C THR A 653 -14.24 50.75 -14.24
N ARG A 654 -13.68 50.17 -15.30
CA ARG A 654 -14.37 49.43 -16.37
C ARG A 654 -13.53 48.27 -16.84
N PHE A 655 -14.20 47.21 -17.16
CA PHE A 655 -13.60 46.07 -17.86
C PHE A 655 -13.32 46.45 -19.32
N SER A 656 -12.16 46.05 -19.86
CA SER A 656 -11.78 46.22 -21.25
C SER A 656 -12.21 45.05 -22.15
N GLY A 657 -12.53 43.92 -21.55
CA GLY A 657 -12.87 42.65 -22.23
C GLY A 657 -11.73 41.66 -22.37
N ASP A 658 -10.52 42.09 -22.01
CA ASP A 658 -9.33 41.23 -22.09
C ASP A 658 -8.97 40.60 -20.73
N GLU A 659 -9.70 40.98 -19.68
CA GLU A 659 -9.46 40.47 -18.34
C GLU A 659 -9.91 39.02 -18.20
N ALA A 660 -9.21 38.30 -17.33
CA ALA A 660 -9.62 37.00 -16.85
C ALA A 660 -9.77 37.03 -15.31
N ILE A 661 -10.62 36.17 -14.80
CA ILE A 661 -10.70 35.93 -13.37
C ILE A 661 -10.00 34.63 -13.04
N GLU A 662 -8.95 34.72 -12.28
CA GLU A 662 -8.24 33.54 -11.77
C GLU A 662 -8.82 33.15 -10.42
N VAL A 663 -9.19 31.88 -10.26
CA VAL A 663 -9.65 31.29 -9.01
C VAL A 663 -8.69 30.18 -8.61
N ALA A 664 -8.19 30.24 -7.38
CA ALA A 664 -7.22 29.26 -6.88
C ALA A 664 -7.55 28.79 -5.45
N ALA A 665 -7.13 27.57 -5.13
CA ALA A 665 -7.11 27.10 -3.76
C ALA A 665 -5.95 27.76 -3.00
N ALA A 666 -6.22 28.25 -1.78
CA ALA A 666 -5.20 28.95 -0.99
C ALA A 666 -4.01 28.07 -0.59
N GLY A 667 -4.20 26.73 -0.52
CA GLY A 667 -3.16 25.76 -0.24
C GLY A 667 -2.22 25.44 -1.42
N GLY A 668 -2.43 26.06 -2.60
CA GLY A 668 -1.64 25.84 -3.82
C GLY A 668 -2.12 24.62 -4.63
N GLY A 669 -1.55 24.48 -5.83
CA GLY A 669 -1.71 23.28 -6.69
C GLY A 669 -2.96 23.24 -7.57
N ALA A 670 -4.04 24.00 -7.29
CA ALA A 670 -5.23 24.03 -8.13
C ALA A 670 -5.63 25.46 -8.43
N SER A 671 -5.64 25.85 -9.72
CA SER A 671 -6.15 27.13 -10.19
C SER A 671 -6.96 26.96 -11.48
N ALA A 672 -7.87 27.88 -11.72
CA ALA A 672 -8.68 27.97 -12.92
C ALA A 672 -8.74 29.42 -13.40
N ARG A 673 -8.62 29.63 -14.69
CA ARG A 673 -8.71 30.94 -15.33
C ARG A 673 -10.03 31.03 -16.10
N LEU A 674 -10.90 31.91 -15.67
CA LEU A 674 -12.20 32.19 -16.30
C LEU A 674 -12.05 33.36 -17.26
N THR A 675 -12.34 33.13 -18.52
CA THR A 675 -12.33 34.09 -19.60
C THR A 675 -13.73 34.14 -20.20
N GLU A 676 -13.99 35.06 -21.10
CA GLU A 676 -15.27 35.10 -21.85
C GLU A 676 -15.64 33.78 -22.51
N GLN A 677 -14.63 32.98 -22.86
CA GLN A 677 -14.83 31.65 -23.46
C GLN A 677 -15.01 30.52 -22.43
N SER A 678 -14.70 30.79 -21.17
CA SER A 678 -14.64 29.76 -20.12
C SER A 678 -15.34 30.12 -18.83
N GLY A 679 -16.41 30.89 -18.88
CA GLY A 679 -17.28 31.15 -17.72
C GLY A 679 -17.25 32.56 -17.14
N LEU A 680 -16.65 33.51 -17.86
CA LEU A 680 -16.77 34.95 -17.54
C LEU A 680 -17.73 35.61 -18.54
N THR A 681 -18.66 36.38 -18.06
CA THR A 681 -19.58 37.16 -18.91
C THR A 681 -19.61 38.60 -18.41
N LEU A 682 -19.38 39.52 -19.31
CA LEU A 682 -19.55 40.94 -18.98
C LEU A 682 -21.02 41.31 -19.13
N GLU A 683 -21.67 41.70 -18.02
CA GLU A 683 -23.04 42.20 -18.02
C GLU A 683 -23.10 43.66 -18.52
N ASP A 684 -22.10 44.42 -18.11
CA ASP A 684 -21.86 45.78 -18.60
C ASP A 684 -20.38 46.16 -18.43
N ALA A 685 -20.02 47.38 -18.74
CA ALA A 685 -18.65 47.83 -18.63
C ALA A 685 -18.09 47.85 -17.19
N GLN A 686 -18.94 47.69 -16.17
CA GLN A 686 -18.51 47.72 -14.77
C GLN A 686 -18.75 46.42 -14.03
N VAL A 687 -19.59 45.54 -14.57
CA VAL A 687 -20.03 44.33 -13.90
C VAL A 687 -19.74 43.11 -14.76
N ALA A 688 -19.05 42.18 -14.19
CA ALA A 688 -18.78 40.85 -14.76
C ALA A 688 -19.42 39.79 -13.90
N VAL A 689 -19.89 38.73 -14.53
CA VAL A 689 -20.40 37.52 -13.89
C VAL A 689 -19.50 36.34 -14.21
N ALA A 690 -18.94 35.73 -13.19
CA ALA A 690 -18.06 34.57 -13.31
C ALA A 690 -18.78 33.31 -12.84
N THR A 691 -18.74 32.27 -13.62
CA THR A 691 -19.30 30.95 -13.28
C THR A 691 -18.19 29.91 -13.26
N LEU A 692 -17.98 29.27 -12.10
CA LEU A 692 -16.98 28.27 -11.87
C LEU A 692 -17.65 26.92 -11.56
N ASP A 693 -17.46 25.96 -12.42
CA ASP A 693 -17.77 24.55 -12.16
C ASP A 693 -16.55 23.92 -11.48
N THR A 694 -16.62 23.71 -10.15
CA THR A 694 -15.47 23.24 -9.37
C THR A 694 -15.06 21.82 -9.71
N ALA A 695 -15.98 20.99 -10.24
CA ALA A 695 -15.66 19.65 -10.68
C ALA A 695 -14.79 19.67 -11.94
N LYS A 696 -15.15 20.52 -12.91
CA LYS A 696 -14.39 20.65 -14.16
C LYS A 696 -13.07 21.38 -13.97
N ALA A 697 -13.09 22.43 -13.16
CA ALA A 697 -11.91 23.27 -12.96
C ALA A 697 -10.80 22.60 -12.20
N PHE A 698 -11.12 21.76 -11.19
CA PHE A 698 -10.15 21.23 -10.24
C PHE A 698 -10.09 19.71 -10.19
N ASN A 699 -10.88 18.99 -10.99
CA ASN A 699 -10.92 17.52 -11.05
C ASN A 699 -10.95 16.83 -9.66
N GLY A 700 -11.61 17.45 -8.67
CA GLY A 700 -11.70 16.93 -7.31
C GLY A 700 -10.44 17.09 -6.45
N SER A 701 -9.39 17.73 -6.94
CA SER A 701 -8.13 17.90 -6.21
C SER A 701 -8.12 19.10 -5.25
N ALA A 702 -9.00 20.09 -5.45
CA ALA A 702 -9.07 21.28 -4.61
C ALA A 702 -10.02 21.12 -3.41
N PHE A 703 -9.63 21.63 -2.27
CA PHE A 703 -10.44 21.78 -1.06
C PHE A 703 -9.86 22.90 -0.19
N GLY A 704 -10.65 23.37 0.77
CA GLY A 704 -10.29 24.49 1.63
C GLY A 704 -10.60 25.85 1.03
N PRO A 705 -10.03 26.93 1.54
CA PRO A 705 -10.33 28.29 1.10
C PRO A 705 -10.00 28.52 -0.38
N LEU A 706 -10.97 29.00 -1.14
CA LEU A 706 -10.82 29.52 -2.50
C LEU A 706 -10.65 31.01 -2.47
N ARG A 707 -9.79 31.52 -3.32
CA ARG A 707 -9.53 32.94 -3.55
C ARG A 707 -9.62 33.24 -5.04
N TYR A 708 -9.94 34.49 -5.36
CA TYR A 708 -10.01 34.96 -6.73
C TYR A 708 -9.24 36.25 -6.91
N ARG A 709 -8.81 36.52 -8.11
CA ARG A 709 -8.23 37.79 -8.54
C ARG A 709 -8.58 38.06 -9.99
N VAL A 710 -8.56 39.36 -10.37
CA VAL A 710 -8.59 39.74 -11.77
C VAL A 710 -7.17 39.70 -12.33
N VAL A 711 -7.02 39.25 -13.57
CA VAL A 711 -5.74 39.16 -14.27
C VAL A 711 -5.88 39.88 -15.63
N THR A 712 -4.95 40.74 -15.92
CA THR A 712 -4.78 41.42 -17.20
C THR A 712 -3.44 41.05 -17.82
N ASP A 713 -3.14 41.54 -19.03
CA ASP A 713 -1.84 41.37 -19.64
C ASP A 713 -0.68 42.05 -18.86
N ASP A 714 -1.00 43.10 -18.12
CA ASP A 714 -0.06 43.86 -17.27
C ASP A 714 0.18 43.20 -15.90
N GLY A 715 -0.56 42.14 -15.56
CA GLY A 715 -0.39 41.42 -14.29
C GLY A 715 -1.71 41.07 -13.59
N GLY A 716 -1.60 40.42 -12.45
CA GLY A 716 -2.75 40.05 -11.61
C GLY A 716 -2.96 41.02 -10.46
N GLY A 717 -4.22 41.29 -10.13
CA GLY A 717 -4.59 42.02 -8.91
C GLY A 717 -4.43 41.16 -7.63
N ASP A 718 -4.77 41.77 -6.50
CA ASP A 718 -4.67 41.07 -5.21
C ASP A 718 -5.68 39.92 -5.08
N TRP A 719 -5.25 38.87 -4.41
CA TRP A 719 -6.12 37.75 -4.09
C TRP A 719 -7.19 38.11 -3.07
N GLN A 720 -8.44 37.88 -3.42
CA GLN A 720 -9.61 38.11 -2.57
C GLN A 720 -10.26 36.78 -2.19
N PRO A 721 -10.80 36.63 -0.98
CA PRO A 721 -11.50 35.40 -0.58
C PRO A 721 -12.79 35.23 -1.39
N LEU A 722 -13.09 34.01 -1.82
CA LEU A 722 -14.32 33.68 -2.56
C LEU A 722 -15.27 32.82 -1.75
N ALA A 723 -14.82 31.66 -1.35
CA ALA A 723 -15.60 30.62 -0.65
C ALA A 723 -14.66 29.57 -0.04
N THR A 724 -15.17 28.68 0.79
CA THR A 724 -14.44 27.51 1.27
C THR A 724 -14.99 26.26 0.62
N LEU A 725 -14.19 25.56 -0.17
CA LEU A 725 -14.57 24.33 -0.84
C LEU A 725 -14.42 23.16 0.12
N VAL A 726 -15.54 22.53 0.47
CA VAL A 726 -15.55 21.43 1.44
C VAL A 726 -15.92 20.11 0.78
N ARG A 727 -15.20 19.06 1.18
CA ARG A 727 -15.52 17.68 0.87
C ARG A 727 -16.53 17.15 1.87
N LEU A 728 -17.56 16.48 1.41
CA LEU A 728 -18.59 15.94 2.28
C LEU A 728 -18.46 14.44 2.44
N PRO A 729 -18.56 13.92 3.66
CA PRO A 729 -18.76 12.50 3.88
C PRO A 729 -20.16 12.10 3.39
N THR A 730 -20.33 10.86 2.98
CA THR A 730 -21.65 10.31 2.67
C THR A 730 -22.17 9.60 3.91
N LEU A 731 -23.22 10.12 4.49
CA LEU A 731 -23.86 9.56 5.68
C LEU A 731 -25.03 8.68 5.24
N ARG A 732 -25.02 7.39 5.62
CA ARG A 732 -26.02 6.42 5.16
C ARG A 732 -27.08 6.13 6.18
N GLU A 733 -26.68 5.76 7.38
CA GLU A 733 -27.60 5.29 8.42
C GLU A 733 -27.11 5.70 9.81
N LEU A 734 -28.04 6.01 10.69
CA LEU A 734 -27.78 6.26 12.09
C LEU A 734 -28.51 5.19 12.92
N LYS A 735 -27.77 4.41 13.69
CA LYS A 735 -28.32 3.41 14.62
C LYS A 735 -28.11 3.90 16.04
N CYS A 736 -29.21 3.97 16.80
CA CYS A 736 -29.15 4.38 18.20
C CYS A 736 -29.74 3.27 19.09
N ASP A 737 -29.00 2.91 20.12
CA ASP A 737 -29.51 2.03 21.19
C ASP A 737 -30.53 2.79 22.06
N GLN A 738 -31.36 2.05 22.81
CA GLN A 738 -32.34 2.67 23.70
C GLN A 738 -31.63 3.44 24.83
N GLY A 739 -31.88 4.74 24.90
CA GLY A 739 -31.44 5.66 25.93
C GLY A 739 -30.65 6.84 25.40
N PRO A 740 -31.01 8.08 25.82
CA PRO A 740 -30.41 9.31 25.29
C PRO A 740 -28.94 9.53 25.69
N GLU A 741 -28.45 8.77 26.66
CA GLU A 741 -27.06 8.84 27.16
C GLU A 741 -26.08 7.93 26.40
N ARG A 742 -26.59 7.01 25.54
CA ARG A 742 -25.74 6.12 24.79
C ARG A 742 -25.39 6.72 23.42
N PRO A 743 -24.14 6.58 22.96
CA PRO A 743 -23.76 7.01 21.63
C PRO A 743 -24.47 6.18 20.57
N CYS A 744 -24.78 6.82 19.44
CA CYS A 744 -25.31 6.19 18.25
C CYS A 744 -24.16 5.82 17.33
N GLU A 745 -24.36 4.84 16.45
CA GLU A 745 -23.46 4.47 15.39
C GLU A 745 -23.91 5.12 14.08
N LEU A 746 -23.08 6.01 13.55
CA LEU A 746 -23.26 6.66 12.26
C LEU A 746 -22.45 5.92 11.20
N SER A 747 -23.12 5.29 10.25
CA SER A 747 -22.46 4.61 9.13
C SER A 747 -22.42 5.46 7.87
N GLY A 748 -21.34 5.29 7.08
CA GLY A 748 -21.16 6.08 5.87
C GLY A 748 -19.83 5.80 5.18
N SER A 749 -19.48 6.65 4.23
CA SER A 749 -18.17 6.65 3.57
C SER A 749 -17.50 8.00 3.72
N ASN A 750 -16.17 8.01 3.68
CA ASN A 750 -15.33 9.19 3.85
C ASN A 750 -15.59 9.91 5.21
N LEU A 751 -15.90 9.15 6.26
CA LEU A 751 -16.17 9.71 7.59
C LEU A 751 -14.94 10.40 8.19
N PHE A 752 -13.74 10.13 7.67
CA PHE A 752 -12.51 10.84 8.02
C PHE A 752 -12.55 12.34 7.70
N LEU A 753 -13.47 12.80 6.85
CA LEU A 753 -13.68 14.23 6.56
C LEU A 753 -14.36 14.98 7.69
N ILE A 754 -14.88 14.26 8.67
CA ILE A 754 -15.49 14.83 9.87
C ILE A 754 -14.37 15.22 10.84
N ASP A 755 -14.37 16.49 11.29
CA ASP A 755 -13.55 16.92 12.42
C ASP A 755 -14.19 16.53 13.74
N SER A 756 -15.47 16.84 13.91
CA SER A 756 -16.20 16.56 15.13
C SER A 756 -17.72 16.54 14.91
N VAL A 757 -18.43 15.79 15.77
CA VAL A 757 -19.91 15.65 15.75
C VAL A 757 -20.45 15.94 17.14
N ALA A 758 -21.54 16.71 17.19
CA ALA A 758 -22.24 17.04 18.43
C ALA A 758 -23.75 16.88 18.27
N SER A 759 -24.46 16.78 19.39
CA SER A 759 -25.92 16.80 19.47
C SER A 759 -26.51 18.21 19.50
N ASP A 760 -25.69 19.21 19.72
CA ASP A 760 -26.08 20.63 19.82
C ASP A 760 -25.05 21.55 19.11
N PRO A 761 -25.47 22.74 18.68
CA PRO A 761 -24.59 23.63 17.91
C PRO A 761 -23.46 24.28 18.74
N SER A 762 -23.51 24.18 20.08
CA SER A 762 -22.47 24.75 20.95
C SER A 762 -21.23 23.85 21.04
N PHE A 763 -21.34 22.58 20.59
CA PHE A 763 -20.26 21.57 20.65
C PHE A 763 -19.70 21.29 22.05
N GLY A 764 -20.51 21.48 23.08
CA GLY A 764 -20.11 21.29 24.48
C GLY A 764 -19.72 19.84 24.83
N ARG A 765 -20.24 18.86 24.07
CA ARG A 765 -19.93 17.42 24.18
C ARG A 765 -19.72 16.82 22.80
N ALA A 766 -18.75 17.31 22.08
CA ALA A 766 -18.42 16.84 20.75
C ALA A 766 -17.60 15.54 20.81
N ILE A 767 -17.89 14.61 19.89
CA ILE A 767 -17.07 13.43 19.64
C ILE A 767 -16.23 13.71 18.41
N LYS A 768 -14.91 13.46 18.53
CA LYS A 768 -13.98 13.55 17.41
C LYS A 768 -13.67 12.14 16.91
N PRO A 769 -13.67 11.90 15.58
CA PRO A 769 -13.11 10.69 15.03
C PRO A 769 -11.66 10.52 15.49
N PRO A 770 -11.22 9.29 15.79
CA PRO A 770 -9.80 9.02 16.05
C PRO A 770 -8.92 9.56 14.92
N GLU A 771 -7.69 9.92 15.24
CA GLU A 771 -6.73 10.35 14.23
C GLU A 771 -6.45 9.19 13.26
N GLY A 772 -6.40 9.46 11.95
CA GLY A 772 -6.26 8.43 10.93
C GLY A 772 -7.46 7.49 10.76
N PHE A 773 -8.67 7.91 11.16
CA PHE A 773 -9.88 7.09 11.12
C PHE A 773 -10.26 6.63 9.70
N PRO A 774 -10.07 5.34 9.33
CA PRO A 774 -10.42 4.83 8.01
C PRO A 774 -11.80 4.19 7.97
N GLY A 775 -12.52 4.19 9.12
CA GLY A 775 -13.74 3.42 9.31
C GLY A 775 -14.94 3.97 8.54
N TYR A 776 -15.90 3.10 8.34
CA TYR A 776 -17.21 3.41 7.74
C TYR A 776 -18.34 3.49 8.79
N ALA A 777 -18.02 3.36 10.07
CA ALA A 777 -18.94 3.55 11.19
C ALA A 777 -18.26 4.36 12.29
N LEU A 778 -18.92 5.42 12.76
CA LEU A 778 -18.42 6.34 13.76
C LEU A 778 -19.41 6.41 14.92
N GLN A 779 -18.92 6.37 16.16
CA GLN A 779 -19.72 6.66 17.34
C GLN A 779 -20.00 8.16 17.40
N VAL A 780 -21.27 8.53 17.52
CA VAL A 780 -21.73 9.93 17.57
C VAL A 780 -22.70 10.11 18.72
N PRO A 781 -22.87 11.32 19.26
CA PRO A 781 -23.85 11.56 20.30
C PRO A 781 -25.27 11.34 19.78
N HIS A 782 -26.21 11.06 20.69
CA HIS A 782 -27.61 10.91 20.35
C HIS A 782 -28.16 12.20 19.71
N PRO A 783 -28.85 12.16 18.55
CA PRO A 783 -29.34 13.36 17.88
C PRO A 783 -30.40 14.09 18.69
N THR A 784 -30.38 15.41 18.67
CA THR A 784 -31.38 16.23 19.31
C THR A 784 -32.32 16.80 18.22
N GLY A 785 -33.63 16.53 18.34
CA GLY A 785 -34.61 16.99 17.35
C GLY A 785 -34.39 16.46 15.93
N GLY A 786 -33.84 15.27 15.77
CA GLY A 786 -33.56 14.67 14.46
C GLY A 786 -32.38 15.31 13.73
N ARG A 787 -31.47 15.97 14.44
CA ARG A 787 -30.30 16.63 13.86
C ARG A 787 -29.03 16.25 14.62
N LEU A 788 -27.95 16.13 13.86
CA LEU A 788 -26.58 16.13 14.35
C LEU A 788 -25.83 17.34 13.77
N TYR A 789 -24.98 17.91 14.57
CA TYR A 789 -24.14 19.05 14.19
C TYR A 789 -22.74 18.53 13.90
N ILE A 790 -22.20 18.92 12.73
CA ILE A 790 -20.96 18.36 12.21
C ILE A 790 -20.02 19.51 11.84
N ARG A 791 -18.78 19.42 12.27
CA ARG A 791 -17.69 20.22 11.73
C ARG A 791 -16.89 19.39 10.74
N LEU A 792 -16.56 19.99 9.61
CA LEU A 792 -15.78 19.35 8.58
C LEU A 792 -14.30 19.71 8.75
N ARG A 793 -13.40 18.79 8.43
CA ARG A 793 -11.95 19.06 8.50
C ARG A 793 -11.50 20.16 7.54
N ASP A 794 -12.19 20.30 6.40
CA ASP A 794 -11.87 21.32 5.40
C ASP A 794 -12.30 22.73 5.86
N ASP A 795 -13.25 22.82 6.83
CA ASP A 795 -13.65 24.06 7.52
C ASP A 795 -14.13 23.78 8.96
N PRO A 796 -13.22 23.57 9.91
CA PRO A 796 -13.59 23.21 11.28
C PRO A 796 -14.21 24.39 12.07
N GLY A 797 -14.19 25.58 11.53
CA GLY A 797 -14.81 26.78 12.12
C GLY A 797 -16.33 26.83 12.00
N VAL A 798 -16.88 26.12 11.00
CA VAL A 798 -18.31 26.14 10.69
C VAL A 798 -19.01 24.89 11.23
N VAL A 799 -20.19 25.10 11.78
CA VAL A 799 -21.07 24.04 12.30
C VAL A 799 -22.14 23.73 11.28
N ASN A 800 -22.06 22.58 10.65
CA ASN A 800 -23.01 22.10 9.66
C ASN A 800 -24.05 21.17 10.28
N GLU A 801 -25.21 21.01 9.65
CA GLU A 801 -26.31 20.20 10.14
C GLU A 801 -26.48 18.94 9.28
N ALA A 802 -26.49 17.76 9.92
CA ALA A 802 -26.98 16.53 9.29
C ALA A 802 -28.44 16.32 9.73
N VAL A 803 -29.35 16.36 8.76
CA VAL A 803 -30.78 16.16 8.99
C VAL A 803 -31.10 14.68 8.82
N ILE A 804 -31.59 14.05 9.89
CA ILE A 804 -31.97 12.64 9.89
C ILE A 804 -33.43 12.53 9.47
N PRO A 805 -33.75 11.86 8.35
CA PRO A 805 -35.13 11.74 7.90
C PRO A 805 -36.01 11.02 8.93
N ALA A 806 -37.18 11.58 9.25
CA ALA A 806 -38.16 10.91 10.10
C ALA A 806 -38.58 9.59 9.43
N GLY A 807 -38.29 8.45 10.05
CA GLY A 807 -38.56 7.09 9.51
C GLY A 807 -37.31 6.23 9.30
N ARG A 808 -36.09 6.80 9.35
CA ARG A 808 -34.82 6.06 9.42
C ARG A 808 -34.23 6.01 10.83
N GLU A 809 -34.90 6.62 11.81
CA GLU A 809 -34.62 6.37 13.23
C GLU A 809 -35.25 5.06 13.63
N LEU A 810 -34.44 4.18 14.18
CA LEU A 810 -34.84 2.97 14.88
C LEU A 810 -35.07 1.72 13.99
N SER A 811 -34.06 1.11 13.51
CA SER A 811 -34.02 -0.33 13.53
C SER A 811 -33.89 -0.75 15.01
N ARG A 812 -35.05 -0.91 15.68
CA ARG A 812 -35.12 -1.54 17.00
C ARG A 812 -34.66 -2.99 16.88
N ARG A 813 -33.58 -3.31 17.53
CA ARG A 813 -33.35 -4.67 18.01
C ARG A 813 -33.24 -4.64 19.54
#